data_d73991ff086c3f771c362852b3f9a133
#
_entry.id   d73991ff086c3f771c362852b3f9a133
#
_cell.length_a   1.000
_cell.length_b   1.000
_cell.length_c   1.000
_cell.angle_alpha   90.00
_cell.angle_beta   90.00
_cell.angle_gamma   90.00
#
_symmetry.space_group_name_H-M   'P 1'
#
loop_
_entity.id
_entity.type
_entity.pdbx_description
1 polymer ?
#
loop_
_entity_poly.entity_id
_entity_poly.type
_entity_poly.pdbx_seq_one_letter_code
_entity_poly.pdbx_strand_id
1 'polypeptide(L)'
;DTVLFFQKGKFYELYEEDALIGHRECDLKLTDRVKMKMVGVPEASFDMFATKLLALGYKVGRVDQCETAVAKGMRVGEKSRGGGSDIVRRELRHVVTSGTIVDGSVLADDLSSYCISIKEHVLPSGLSEFGICTLDAATAEFRYMTFEDDAVLSQLETLLRSLRIKEVLHEKGVMSPSTLRLIRNTVPTTCQITMLKPDTEFLDEISTRARLAHLFDSVPDGLAPLAEQGGLALCALGGLLWYLEQLNLDTDLCASGNFQVQTAPADAQGALVLDAKSLMHLHVLQNDEGSDEGTLHRLLNRCTTPFGRRLFKLWLSSPLSKIEAIEARLDAVDDLHANPAWADAFDAFAKSLPDLERLQSRIAAGKCRPRDFLLVLRAFGRFGSAKEQLLTLLSSSESPVSRPSSVLVTLLREWPDVAELAQMLRSHFVSNDDGSFTPVKGECEAYDAAVDSVHAAEARLEAEKDRCVAELRISKREAGWKHVGTNEIYQLEVPARTKVPAPWILMSQTKACKRYYTPRTRELIRELKEARETRVAALKRFQEDVYVWFRQDLPSYARAIRTVAQLDCLVSLAKSSMALGTPACRPELVQQDSAMFRFTQLRHPCMAPSSLTGATEFIPNDVALGADAEDVMVLTGGNMAGKSTTARTAATAVILAQMGCYVPATHARIAPVDRIASRMGANDQLFRRQSTFMVEMLEASKILREATPRSLVLMDELGRGTSTFDGQAIAYAVLYHLVARSQCLCFFMTHYTTMAQSLDTYPRLANRHMEVRVDDEHRHVVFTYRLVPGVAESSYGTQVAHIAGVPADICAKASDVSREFWHEAQRLHAQQAHCSIPLNQLADFARLVTMGRAGAINSS
;
A
#
# COMPACT_ATOMS: atom_id res chain seq x y z
N ASP A 1 26.21 0.55 -8.43
CA ASP A 1 24.82 0.19 -8.07
C ASP A 1 23.77 0.71 -9.07
N THR A 2 24.12 1.60 -10.03
CA THR A 2 23.20 2.18 -11.01
C THR A 2 23.52 1.63 -12.40
N VAL A 3 22.56 0.98 -13.05
CA VAL A 3 22.67 0.48 -14.43
C VAL A 3 22.12 1.54 -15.38
N LEU A 4 22.95 2.00 -16.34
CA LEU A 4 22.62 3.10 -17.25
C LEU A 4 22.19 2.56 -18.63
N PHE A 5 21.02 2.99 -19.07
CA PHE A 5 20.45 2.73 -20.39
C PHE A 5 20.62 3.94 -21.28
N PHE A 6 21.50 3.86 -22.29
CA PHE A 6 21.78 4.94 -23.24
C PHE A 6 20.95 4.78 -24.50
N GLN A 7 20.07 5.72 -24.78
CA GLN A 7 19.27 5.71 -26.01
C GLN A 7 20.13 5.98 -27.25
N LYS A 8 19.96 5.11 -28.24
CA LYS A 8 20.54 5.23 -29.56
C LYS A 8 19.55 4.82 -30.64
N GLY A 9 18.84 5.80 -31.17
CA GLY A 9 17.72 5.56 -32.08
C GLY A 9 16.57 4.85 -31.37
N LYS A 10 16.23 3.65 -31.87
CA LYS A 10 15.14 2.83 -31.30
C LYS A 10 15.63 1.77 -30.29
N PHE A 11 16.85 1.90 -29.79
CA PHE A 11 17.45 0.97 -28.85
C PHE A 11 18.02 1.73 -27.66
N TYR A 12 18.04 1.07 -26.50
CA TYR A 12 18.88 1.39 -25.36
C TYR A 12 20.09 0.48 -25.37
N GLU A 13 21.28 1.04 -25.28
CA GLU A 13 22.55 0.33 -25.21
C GLU A 13 23.10 0.41 -23.78
N LEU A 14 23.54 -0.72 -23.20
CA LEU A 14 24.27 -0.82 -21.95
C LEU A 14 25.73 -1.12 -22.29
N TYR A 15 26.68 -0.60 -21.51
CA TYR A 15 28.10 -0.69 -21.78
C TYR A 15 28.87 -1.24 -20.58
N GLU A 16 30.00 -1.92 -20.86
CA GLU A 16 30.96 -2.46 -19.90
C GLU A 16 30.32 -3.25 -18.76
N GLU A 17 30.43 -2.79 -17.50
CA GLU A 17 29.87 -3.46 -16.33
C GLU A 17 28.34 -3.55 -16.39
N ASP A 18 27.67 -2.49 -16.86
CA ASP A 18 26.22 -2.53 -17.05
C ASP A 18 25.79 -3.57 -18.08
N ALA A 19 26.59 -3.74 -19.15
CA ALA A 19 26.33 -4.79 -20.13
C ALA A 19 26.50 -6.19 -19.55
N LEU A 20 27.46 -6.39 -18.64
CA LEU A 20 27.66 -7.67 -17.94
C LEU A 20 26.50 -7.96 -16.99
N ILE A 21 26.00 -6.95 -16.26
CA ILE A 21 24.81 -7.07 -15.43
C ILE A 21 23.60 -7.43 -16.31
N GLY A 22 23.38 -6.71 -17.41
CA GLY A 22 22.29 -6.97 -18.35
C GLY A 22 22.36 -8.38 -18.96
N HIS A 23 23.55 -8.89 -19.24
CA HIS A 23 23.74 -10.26 -19.71
C HIS A 23 23.41 -11.29 -18.61
N ARG A 24 23.97 -11.12 -17.41
CA ARG A 24 23.84 -12.07 -16.30
C ARG A 24 22.41 -12.12 -15.74
N GLU A 25 21.82 -10.95 -15.49
CA GLU A 25 20.53 -10.85 -14.80
C GLU A 25 19.33 -10.88 -15.75
N CYS A 26 19.51 -10.40 -16.99
CA CYS A 26 18.42 -10.26 -17.95
C CYS A 26 18.53 -11.21 -19.16
N ASP A 27 19.54 -12.06 -19.19
CA ASP A 27 19.79 -13.02 -20.29
C ASP A 27 19.92 -12.33 -21.67
N LEU A 28 20.48 -11.13 -21.68
CA LEU A 28 20.65 -10.35 -22.90
C LEU A 28 21.91 -10.78 -23.63
N LYS A 29 21.90 -10.74 -24.98
CA LYS A 29 23.04 -11.15 -25.80
C LYS A 29 24.18 -10.13 -25.69
N LEU A 30 25.29 -10.56 -25.09
CA LEU A 30 26.52 -9.78 -25.02
C LEU A 30 27.22 -9.71 -26.37
N THR A 31 27.63 -8.53 -26.78
CA THR A 31 28.37 -8.28 -28.03
C THR A 31 29.59 -7.39 -27.76
N ASP A 32 30.71 -7.66 -28.45
CA ASP A 32 31.90 -6.82 -28.39
C ASP A 32 31.83 -5.76 -29.50
N ARG A 33 32.02 -4.49 -29.12
CA ARG A 33 32.05 -3.37 -30.06
C ARG A 33 33.25 -2.47 -29.78
N VAL A 34 34.21 -2.44 -30.72
CA VAL A 34 35.37 -1.52 -30.67
C VAL A 34 36.04 -1.47 -29.29
N LYS A 35 36.36 -2.67 -28.71
CA LYS A 35 36.98 -2.86 -27.38
C LYS A 35 36.04 -2.62 -26.17
N MET A 36 34.75 -2.46 -26.36
CA MET A 36 33.77 -2.33 -25.25
C MET A 36 32.75 -3.47 -25.33
N LYS A 37 32.34 -4.00 -24.17
CA LYS A 37 31.21 -4.91 -24.04
C LYS A 37 29.92 -4.14 -24.16
N MET A 38 28.94 -4.66 -24.88
CA MET A 38 27.68 -3.97 -25.12
C MET A 38 26.51 -4.96 -25.18
N VAL A 39 25.36 -4.50 -24.68
CA VAL A 39 24.07 -5.18 -24.81
C VAL A 39 23.08 -4.16 -25.35
N GLY A 40 22.21 -4.58 -26.28
CA GLY A 40 21.17 -3.72 -26.85
C GLY A 40 19.77 -4.18 -26.45
N VAL A 41 18.94 -3.24 -26.01
CA VAL A 41 17.53 -3.46 -25.62
C VAL A 41 16.65 -2.61 -26.52
N PRO A 42 15.61 -3.16 -27.18
CA PRO A 42 14.64 -2.35 -27.91
C PRO A 42 13.95 -1.36 -26.98
N GLU A 43 13.69 -0.13 -27.44
CA GLU A 43 13.03 0.90 -26.67
C GLU A 43 11.68 0.44 -26.07
N ALA A 44 10.89 -0.31 -26.83
CA ALA A 44 9.62 -0.88 -26.39
C ALA A 44 9.74 -1.91 -25.25
N SER A 45 10.92 -2.47 -25.03
CA SER A 45 11.19 -3.48 -23.99
C SER A 45 11.89 -2.90 -22.77
N PHE A 46 12.16 -1.60 -22.73
CA PHE A 46 12.86 -0.94 -21.63
C PHE A 46 12.18 -1.22 -20.29
N ASP A 47 10.86 -0.99 -20.18
CA ASP A 47 10.11 -1.11 -18.94
C ASP A 47 10.21 -2.53 -18.35
N MET A 48 10.20 -3.56 -19.18
CA MET A 48 10.32 -4.97 -18.75
C MET A 48 11.69 -5.25 -18.10
N PHE A 49 12.79 -4.79 -18.73
CA PHE A 49 14.13 -5.01 -18.19
C PHE A 49 14.44 -4.12 -17.00
N ALA A 50 13.94 -2.89 -16.99
CA ALA A 50 14.02 -1.99 -15.84
C ALA A 50 13.34 -2.61 -14.62
N THR A 51 12.12 -3.14 -14.76
CA THR A 51 11.39 -3.84 -13.68
C THR A 51 12.20 -4.99 -13.10
N LYS A 52 12.81 -5.81 -13.96
CA LYS A 52 13.62 -6.96 -13.52
C LYS A 52 14.84 -6.53 -12.71
N LEU A 53 15.55 -5.50 -13.17
CA LEU A 53 16.73 -4.97 -12.45
C LEU A 53 16.36 -4.30 -11.13
N LEU A 54 15.26 -3.52 -11.11
CA LEU A 54 14.74 -2.90 -9.88
C LEU A 54 14.33 -3.96 -8.83
N ALA A 55 13.72 -5.06 -9.27
CA ALA A 55 13.37 -6.17 -8.38
C ALA A 55 14.60 -6.86 -7.76
N LEU A 56 15.74 -6.83 -8.46
CA LEU A 56 17.03 -7.32 -7.96
C LEU A 56 17.79 -6.29 -7.10
N GLY A 57 17.25 -5.09 -6.91
CA GLY A 57 17.83 -4.04 -6.07
C GLY A 57 18.81 -3.10 -6.79
N TYR A 58 18.94 -3.19 -8.11
CA TYR A 58 19.70 -2.21 -8.87
C TYR A 58 18.93 -0.91 -9.05
N LYS A 59 19.64 0.22 -9.11
CA LYS A 59 19.10 1.50 -9.60
C LYS A 59 19.18 1.52 -11.12
N VAL A 60 18.19 2.10 -11.78
CA VAL A 60 18.12 2.15 -13.24
C VAL A 60 18.12 3.61 -13.71
N GLY A 61 19.18 3.99 -14.41
CA GLY A 61 19.30 5.33 -15.01
C GLY A 61 18.92 5.32 -16.48
N ARG A 62 18.07 6.25 -16.89
CA ARG A 62 17.61 6.42 -18.26
C ARG A 62 18.23 7.65 -18.89
N VAL A 63 19.03 7.47 -19.96
CA VAL A 63 19.68 8.54 -20.70
C VAL A 63 19.05 8.61 -22.08
N ASP A 64 18.22 9.63 -22.30
CA ASP A 64 17.45 9.82 -23.54
C ASP A 64 18.15 10.76 -24.52
N GLN A 65 17.87 10.57 -25.81
CA GLN A 65 18.27 11.50 -26.84
C GLN A 65 17.36 12.73 -26.84
N CYS A 66 17.96 13.93 -26.64
CA CYS A 66 17.21 15.20 -26.58
C CYS A 66 17.01 15.82 -27.96
N GLU A 67 17.70 15.31 -28.97
CA GLU A 67 17.60 15.81 -30.34
C GLU A 67 17.72 14.69 -31.37
N THR A 68 17.08 14.87 -32.52
CA THR A 68 17.25 13.99 -33.67
C THR A 68 18.52 14.32 -34.44
N ALA A 69 18.93 13.44 -35.35
CA ALA A 69 20.08 13.73 -36.24
C ALA A 69 19.86 14.96 -37.13
N VAL A 70 18.59 15.26 -37.44
CA VAL A 70 18.20 16.43 -38.23
C VAL A 70 18.28 17.73 -37.41
N ALA A 71 17.71 17.71 -36.20
CA ALA A 71 17.78 18.83 -35.25
C ALA A 71 19.23 19.13 -34.86
N LYS A 72 20.09 18.08 -34.70
CA LYS A 72 21.53 18.27 -34.55
C LYS A 72 22.15 19.04 -35.76
N GLY A 73 21.77 18.66 -36.99
CA GLY A 73 22.23 19.29 -38.20
C GLY A 73 21.85 20.79 -38.26
N MET A 74 20.62 21.11 -37.83
CA MET A 74 20.16 22.51 -37.73
C MET A 74 20.98 23.29 -36.70
N ARG A 75 21.19 22.75 -35.51
CA ARG A 75 21.99 23.36 -34.43
C ARG A 75 23.45 23.60 -34.81
N VAL A 76 24.08 22.63 -35.49
CA VAL A 76 25.48 22.76 -35.95
C VAL A 76 25.60 23.73 -37.10
N GLY A 77 24.61 23.81 -38.02
CA GLY A 77 24.57 24.75 -39.11
C GLY A 77 24.47 26.22 -38.66
N GLU A 78 23.74 26.51 -37.59
CA GLU A 78 23.64 27.86 -36.99
C GLU A 78 24.92 28.28 -36.25
N LYS A 79 25.73 27.35 -35.74
CA LYS A 79 26.95 27.62 -34.96
C LYS A 79 28.25 27.40 -35.72
N SER A 80 28.27 27.56 -37.03
CA SER A 80 29.47 27.32 -37.85
C SER A 80 30.69 28.19 -37.55
N ARG A 81 30.72 28.94 -36.44
CA ARG A 81 31.84 29.77 -35.96
C ARG A 81 32.38 29.48 -34.57
N GLY A 82 31.95 28.39 -33.91
CA GLY A 82 32.47 28.05 -32.59
C GLY A 82 32.23 26.60 -32.24
N GLY A 83 33.25 25.80 -32.18
CA GLY A 83 33.48 24.43 -31.73
C GLY A 83 32.36 23.61 -31.03
N GLY A 84 31.20 23.53 -31.62
CA GLY A 84 30.10 22.73 -31.14
C GLY A 84 30.35 21.24 -31.38
N SER A 85 30.17 20.39 -30.34
CA SER A 85 30.28 18.95 -30.46
C SER A 85 29.38 18.41 -31.57
N ASP A 86 29.94 17.56 -32.44
CA ASP A 86 29.26 16.86 -33.52
C ASP A 86 28.54 15.60 -33.03
N ILE A 87 28.20 15.54 -31.73
CA ILE A 87 27.52 14.41 -31.09
C ILE A 87 26.06 14.81 -30.80
N VAL A 88 25.14 13.85 -31.02
CA VAL A 88 23.73 14.01 -30.61
C VAL A 88 23.64 14.20 -29.09
N ARG A 89 22.97 15.25 -28.65
CA ARG A 89 22.78 15.53 -27.23
C ARG A 89 21.98 14.43 -26.57
N ARG A 90 22.47 13.99 -25.42
CA ARG A 90 21.79 13.06 -24.51
C ARG A 90 21.84 13.63 -23.12
N GLU A 91 20.78 13.39 -22.35
CA GLU A 91 20.66 13.84 -20.97
C GLU A 91 20.16 12.69 -20.10
N LEU A 92 20.68 12.60 -18.89
CA LEU A 92 20.14 11.71 -17.87
C LEU A 92 18.75 12.24 -17.50
N ARG A 93 17.73 11.49 -17.88
CA ARG A 93 16.35 11.89 -17.65
C ARG A 93 15.96 11.75 -16.18
N HIS A 94 16.17 10.59 -15.64
CA HIS A 94 15.97 10.25 -14.23
C HIS A 94 16.70 8.96 -13.89
N VAL A 95 16.91 8.75 -12.61
CA VAL A 95 17.31 7.46 -12.03
C VAL A 95 16.14 6.94 -11.20
N VAL A 96 15.75 5.70 -11.43
CA VAL A 96 14.64 5.05 -10.70
C VAL A 96 15.22 4.03 -9.73
N THR A 97 14.67 3.98 -8.53
CA THR A 97 14.95 2.99 -7.49
C THR A 97 13.71 2.17 -7.20
N SER A 98 13.81 1.11 -6.40
CA SER A 98 12.65 0.30 -6.01
C SER A 98 11.58 1.09 -5.23
N GLY A 99 11.97 2.19 -4.55
CA GLY A 99 11.10 3.08 -3.78
C GLY A 99 10.61 4.30 -4.53
N THR A 100 11.18 4.61 -5.73
CA THR A 100 10.87 5.82 -6.51
C THR A 100 10.36 5.51 -7.92
N ILE A 101 9.61 4.42 -8.09
CA ILE A 101 9.01 4.06 -9.38
C ILE A 101 7.84 5.00 -9.69
N VAL A 102 8.03 5.88 -10.67
CA VAL A 102 7.02 6.84 -11.13
C VAL A 102 6.05 6.22 -12.14
N ASP A 103 6.52 5.32 -13.01
CA ASP A 103 5.66 4.69 -14.01
C ASP A 103 4.94 3.48 -13.43
N GLY A 104 3.63 3.61 -13.22
CA GLY A 104 2.78 2.54 -12.70
C GLY A 104 2.76 1.28 -13.55
N SER A 105 3.13 1.35 -14.84
CA SER A 105 3.21 0.18 -15.72
C SER A 105 4.36 -0.78 -15.33
N VAL A 106 5.34 -0.29 -14.58
CA VAL A 106 6.49 -1.03 -14.06
C VAL A 106 6.16 -1.73 -12.73
N LEU A 107 5.09 -1.33 -12.05
CA LEU A 107 4.67 -1.92 -10.78
C LEU A 107 3.96 -3.25 -11.00
N ALA A 108 4.25 -4.23 -10.13
CA ALA A 108 3.68 -5.57 -10.22
C ALA A 108 2.20 -5.64 -9.84
N ASP A 109 1.71 -4.64 -9.08
CA ASP A 109 0.33 -4.58 -8.58
C ASP A 109 -0.19 -3.14 -8.41
N ASP A 110 -1.46 -3.02 -8.01
CA ASP A 110 -2.14 -1.74 -7.85
C ASP A 110 -1.85 -1.03 -6.52
N LEU A 111 -1.20 -1.70 -5.56
CA LEU A 111 -0.98 -1.16 -4.23
C LEU A 111 0.17 -0.13 -4.22
N SER A 112 0.13 0.77 -3.25
CA SER A 112 1.18 1.76 -3.02
C SER A 112 2.48 1.13 -2.56
N SER A 113 3.60 1.69 -3.01
CA SER A 113 4.96 1.36 -2.58
C SER A 113 5.64 2.64 -2.12
N TYR A 114 6.25 2.59 -0.92
CA TYR A 114 6.71 3.80 -0.26
C TYR A 114 8.23 3.88 -0.18
N CYS A 115 8.76 5.08 -0.46
CA CYS A 115 10.04 5.56 0.04
C CYS A 115 9.77 6.36 1.32
N ILE A 116 10.52 6.08 2.40
CA ILE A 116 10.34 6.74 3.69
C ILE A 116 11.64 7.42 4.11
N SER A 117 11.56 8.68 4.53
CA SER A 117 12.65 9.44 5.16
C SER A 117 12.37 9.61 6.64
N ILE A 118 13.36 9.29 7.49
CA ILE A 118 13.22 9.25 8.94
C ILE A 118 14.31 10.11 9.59
N LYS A 119 13.89 11.08 10.40
CA LYS A 119 14.73 11.85 11.33
C LYS A 119 14.40 11.40 12.74
N GLU A 120 15.42 10.99 13.50
CA GLU A 120 15.30 10.65 14.92
C GLU A 120 15.96 11.74 15.78
N HIS A 121 15.29 12.09 16.87
CA HIS A 121 15.85 12.91 17.95
C HIS A 121 15.65 12.17 19.27
N VAL A 122 16.76 11.86 19.97
CA VAL A 122 16.70 11.19 21.27
C VAL A 122 16.53 12.27 22.34
N LEU A 123 15.42 12.19 23.07
CA LEU A 123 15.07 13.09 24.15
C LEU A 123 15.94 12.84 25.39
N PRO A 124 16.05 13.83 26.31
CA PRO A 124 16.75 13.64 27.59
C PRO A 124 16.14 12.53 28.46
N SER A 125 14.88 12.19 28.25
CA SER A 125 14.19 11.04 28.87
C SER A 125 14.68 9.68 28.41
N GLY A 126 15.47 9.63 27.32
CA GLY A 126 15.87 8.40 26.63
C GLY A 126 14.84 7.85 25.65
N LEU A 127 13.70 8.52 25.48
CA LEU A 127 12.72 8.22 24.43
C LEU A 127 13.15 8.88 23.12
N SER A 128 12.62 8.39 22.01
CA SER A 128 12.89 8.94 20.67
C SER A 128 11.68 9.68 20.12
N GLU A 129 11.94 10.88 19.60
CA GLU A 129 10.98 11.62 18.78
C GLU A 129 11.34 11.44 17.31
N PHE A 130 10.35 11.17 16.47
CA PHE A 130 10.53 10.93 15.05
C PHE A 130 9.83 11.99 14.20
N GLY A 131 10.57 12.52 13.23
CA GLY A 131 9.99 13.20 12.07
C GLY A 131 10.06 12.29 10.86
N ILE A 132 8.94 12.06 10.23
CA ILE A 132 8.82 11.10 9.13
C ILE A 132 8.17 11.77 7.92
N CYS A 133 8.71 11.49 6.74
CA CYS A 133 8.09 11.79 5.47
C CYS A 133 8.05 10.54 4.60
N THR A 134 6.87 10.17 4.10
CA THR A 134 6.66 9.05 3.19
C THR A 134 6.26 9.55 1.81
N LEU A 135 6.71 8.86 0.77
CA LEU A 135 6.41 9.16 -0.61
C LEU A 135 5.92 7.90 -1.33
N ASP A 136 4.73 7.97 -1.93
CA ASP A 136 4.34 7.09 -3.03
C ASP A 136 4.66 7.79 -4.35
N ALA A 137 5.76 7.40 -5.00
CA ALA A 137 6.23 8.05 -6.21
C ALA A 137 5.29 7.85 -7.41
N ALA A 138 4.50 6.77 -7.44
CA ALA A 138 3.57 6.51 -8.54
C ALA A 138 2.34 7.44 -8.52
N THR A 139 1.91 7.86 -7.34
CA THR A 139 0.81 8.84 -7.15
C THR A 139 1.31 10.24 -6.84
N ALA A 140 2.64 10.41 -6.65
CA ALA A 140 3.29 11.64 -6.19
C ALA A 140 2.64 12.18 -4.90
N GLU A 141 2.31 11.28 -3.96
CA GLU A 141 1.72 11.60 -2.68
C GLU A 141 2.78 11.62 -1.60
N PHE A 142 2.94 12.78 -0.96
CA PHE A 142 3.80 12.96 0.20
C PHE A 142 2.94 13.00 1.47
N ARG A 143 3.31 12.19 2.47
CA ARG A 143 2.68 12.25 3.79
C ARG A 143 3.75 12.48 4.85
N TYR A 144 3.48 13.35 5.79
CA TYR A 144 4.43 13.68 6.86
C TYR A 144 3.76 13.64 8.23
N MET A 145 4.56 13.30 9.25
CA MET A 145 4.13 13.22 10.63
C MET A 145 5.30 13.44 11.58
N THR A 146 4.98 13.86 12.81
CA THR A 146 5.92 13.89 13.95
C THR A 146 5.25 13.22 15.13
N PHE A 147 5.97 12.36 15.85
CA PHE A 147 5.49 11.71 17.07
C PHE A 147 6.63 11.33 17.99
N GLU A 148 6.34 11.31 19.30
CA GLU A 148 7.20 10.73 20.33
C GLU A 148 6.87 9.23 20.46
N ASP A 149 7.89 8.37 20.51
CA ASP A 149 7.73 6.92 20.60
C ASP A 149 8.21 6.38 21.94
N ASP A 150 7.73 5.20 22.29
CA ASP A 150 8.11 4.50 23.49
C ASP A 150 9.51 3.84 23.39
N ALA A 151 10.02 3.30 24.51
CA ALA A 151 11.34 2.67 24.58
C ALA A 151 11.49 1.44 23.66
N VAL A 152 10.40 0.85 23.16
CA VAL A 152 10.40 -0.30 22.25
C VAL A 152 10.08 0.08 20.80
N LEU A 153 9.87 1.37 20.52
CA LEU A 153 9.64 1.95 19.20
C LEU A 153 8.37 1.39 18.52
N SER A 154 7.30 1.33 19.28
CA SER A 154 6.06 0.65 18.88
C SER A 154 5.31 1.36 17.77
N GLN A 155 5.28 2.70 17.78
CA GLN A 155 4.59 3.49 16.76
C GLN A 155 5.34 3.41 15.44
N LEU A 156 6.68 3.48 15.49
CA LEU A 156 7.51 3.31 14.30
C LEU A 156 7.35 1.90 13.73
N GLU A 157 7.36 0.84 14.58
CA GLU A 157 7.11 -0.54 14.10
C GLU A 157 5.74 -0.66 13.43
N THR A 158 4.71 -0.06 14.02
CA THR A 158 3.34 -0.06 13.46
C THR A 158 3.28 0.61 12.10
N LEU A 159 3.91 1.77 11.96
CA LEU A 159 3.99 2.49 10.69
C LEU A 159 4.72 1.65 9.62
N LEU A 160 5.89 1.11 9.95
CA LEU A 160 6.69 0.31 9.02
C LEU A 160 5.95 -0.95 8.53
N ARG A 161 5.11 -1.58 9.36
CA ARG A 161 4.32 -2.77 8.99
C ARG A 161 3.03 -2.43 8.25
N SER A 162 2.41 -1.30 8.54
CA SER A 162 1.19 -0.85 7.83
C SER A 162 1.48 -0.45 6.38
N LEU A 163 2.70 0.04 6.12
CA LEU A 163 3.14 0.51 4.81
C LEU A 163 3.99 -0.57 4.10
N ARG A 164 3.94 -0.55 2.77
CA ARG A 164 4.79 -1.39 1.91
C ARG A 164 6.05 -0.63 1.54
N ILE A 165 7.01 -0.63 2.46
CA ILE A 165 8.24 0.14 2.31
C ILE A 165 9.22 -0.59 1.39
N LYS A 166 9.75 0.13 0.41
CA LYS A 166 10.74 -0.34 -0.56
C LYS A 166 12.09 0.35 -0.37
N GLU A 167 12.10 1.53 0.23
CA GLU A 167 13.31 2.30 0.46
C GLU A 167 13.21 3.12 1.74
N VAL A 168 14.28 3.15 2.52
CA VAL A 168 14.41 3.93 3.77
C VAL A 168 15.59 4.88 3.64
N LEU A 169 15.34 6.16 3.86
CA LEU A 169 16.36 7.20 3.94
C LEU A 169 16.52 7.61 5.40
N HIS A 170 17.74 7.77 5.85
CA HIS A 170 18.01 8.27 7.19
C HIS A 170 19.34 9.01 7.30
N GLU A 171 19.45 9.86 8.30
CA GLU A 171 20.66 10.63 8.55
C GLU A 171 21.78 9.75 9.11
N LYS A 172 22.98 9.90 8.56
CA LYS A 172 24.16 9.13 8.94
C LYS A 172 24.65 9.51 10.33
N GLY A 173 24.79 8.53 11.22
CA GLY A 173 25.39 8.71 12.55
C GLY A 173 24.47 9.30 13.63
N VAL A 174 23.23 9.68 13.29
CA VAL A 174 22.26 10.24 14.24
C VAL A 174 21.29 9.17 14.74
N MET A 175 20.89 8.26 13.86
CA MET A 175 19.92 7.22 14.21
C MET A 175 20.45 6.23 15.25
N SER A 176 19.65 5.95 16.27
CA SER A 176 20.02 5.05 17.38
C SER A 176 20.19 3.60 16.90
N PRO A 177 21.05 2.80 17.56
CA PRO A 177 21.21 1.39 17.21
C PRO A 177 19.93 0.55 17.36
N SER A 178 19.02 0.95 18.26
CA SER A 178 17.70 0.33 18.45
C SER A 178 16.80 0.54 17.24
N THR A 179 16.71 1.78 16.77
CA THR A 179 15.92 2.14 15.58
C THR A 179 16.45 1.48 14.32
N LEU A 180 17.76 1.46 14.10
CA LEU A 180 18.35 0.77 12.95
C LEU A 180 18.08 -0.75 12.96
N ARG A 181 18.12 -1.39 14.13
CA ARG A 181 17.76 -2.80 14.25
C ARG A 181 16.28 -3.03 13.98
N LEU A 182 15.41 -2.19 14.53
CA LEU A 182 13.98 -2.28 14.29
C LEU A 182 13.68 -2.20 12.77
N ILE A 183 14.22 -1.19 12.09
CA ILE A 183 14.02 -1.02 10.64
C ILE A 183 14.46 -2.28 9.90
N ARG A 184 15.69 -2.75 10.11
CA ARG A 184 16.22 -3.95 9.43
C ARG A 184 15.43 -5.22 9.67
N ASN A 185 14.81 -5.35 10.84
CA ASN A 185 14.00 -6.53 11.19
C ASN A 185 12.55 -6.44 10.71
N THR A 186 12.08 -5.23 10.40
CA THR A 186 10.67 -4.99 10.06
C THR A 186 10.47 -4.88 8.55
N VAL A 187 11.39 -4.22 7.84
CA VAL A 187 11.30 -4.08 6.39
C VAL A 187 11.79 -5.34 5.66
N PRO A 188 11.28 -5.64 4.47
CA PRO A 188 11.76 -6.77 3.65
C PRO A 188 13.27 -6.67 3.38
N THR A 189 13.94 -7.81 3.21
CA THR A 189 15.38 -7.87 2.88
C THR A 189 15.74 -7.19 1.55
N THR A 190 14.76 -7.05 0.66
CA THR A 190 14.88 -6.33 -0.61
C THR A 190 14.77 -4.81 -0.47
N CYS A 191 14.42 -4.30 0.72
CA CYS A 191 14.32 -2.88 0.98
C CYS A 191 15.72 -2.22 0.99
N GLN A 192 15.88 -1.15 0.25
CA GLN A 192 17.12 -0.37 0.22
C GLN A 192 17.16 0.58 1.43
N ILE A 193 18.27 0.60 2.16
CA ILE A 193 18.48 1.53 3.29
C ILE A 193 19.63 2.44 2.91
N THR A 194 19.33 3.72 2.69
CA THR A 194 20.30 4.73 2.24
C THR A 194 20.60 5.71 3.36
N MET A 195 21.90 5.90 3.67
CA MET A 195 22.38 6.84 4.66
C MET A 195 22.77 8.16 3.98
N LEU A 196 22.20 9.26 4.43
CA LEU A 196 22.48 10.61 3.94
C LEU A 196 23.36 11.37 4.95
N LYS A 197 24.32 12.14 4.45
CA LYS A 197 25.22 12.94 5.30
C LYS A 197 24.45 14.09 5.95
N PRO A 198 24.70 14.37 7.24
CA PRO A 198 24.08 15.50 7.94
C PRO A 198 24.32 16.82 7.20
N ASP A 199 23.35 17.71 7.28
CA ASP A 199 23.34 19.10 6.81
C ASP A 199 23.61 19.31 5.30
N THR A 200 24.26 18.35 4.64
CA THR A 200 24.59 18.42 3.21
C THR A 200 23.68 17.60 2.30
N GLU A 201 23.32 16.39 2.74
CA GLU A 201 22.47 15.43 2.02
C GLU A 201 21.13 15.24 2.76
N PHE A 202 21.16 15.28 4.09
CA PHE A 202 19.97 15.35 4.93
C PHE A 202 19.80 16.79 5.40
N LEU A 203 18.98 17.57 4.69
CA LEU A 203 18.87 19.01 4.87
C LEU A 203 18.27 19.37 6.24
N ASP A 204 18.76 20.45 6.84
CA ASP A 204 18.17 21.07 8.01
C ASP A 204 16.92 21.89 7.68
N GLU A 205 16.24 22.47 8.66
CA GLU A 205 15.03 23.25 8.44
C GLU A 205 15.23 24.45 7.52
N ILE A 206 16.36 25.16 7.69
CA ILE A 206 16.65 26.40 6.94
C ILE A 206 16.86 26.06 5.47
N SER A 207 17.70 25.06 5.19
CA SER A 207 18.00 24.58 3.85
C SER A 207 16.77 23.97 3.17
N THR A 208 15.92 23.25 3.94
CA THR A 208 14.68 22.68 3.43
C THR A 208 13.70 23.78 3.03
N ARG A 209 13.52 24.84 3.84
CA ARG A 209 12.67 25.99 3.49
C ARG A 209 13.17 26.71 2.24
N ALA A 210 14.50 26.91 2.13
CA ALA A 210 15.09 27.48 0.93
C ALA A 210 14.84 26.62 -0.32
N ARG A 211 14.93 25.29 -0.17
CA ARG A 211 14.61 24.36 -1.26
C ARG A 211 13.14 24.40 -1.67
N LEU A 212 12.22 24.46 -0.72
CA LEU A 212 10.78 24.60 -0.99
C LEU A 212 10.46 25.91 -1.72
N ALA A 213 11.09 27.02 -1.33
CA ALA A 213 10.94 28.30 -2.03
C ALA A 213 11.46 28.27 -3.46
N HIS A 214 12.42 27.40 -3.78
CA HIS A 214 12.90 27.20 -5.14
C HIS A 214 11.96 26.29 -5.98
N LEU A 215 11.33 25.29 -5.34
CA LEU A 215 10.46 24.33 -6.02
C LEU A 215 9.04 24.87 -6.28
N PHE A 216 8.56 25.78 -5.44
CA PHE A 216 7.19 26.29 -5.49
C PHE A 216 7.17 27.81 -5.52
N ASP A 217 6.45 28.39 -6.47
CA ASP A 217 6.13 29.84 -6.49
C ASP A 217 5.23 30.21 -5.29
N SER A 218 4.32 29.30 -4.93
CA SER A 218 3.50 29.38 -3.70
C SER A 218 3.46 28.00 -3.05
N VAL A 219 3.68 27.96 -1.73
CA VAL A 219 3.67 26.70 -0.97
C VAL A 219 2.28 26.05 -1.05
N PRO A 220 2.16 24.77 -1.43
CA PRO A 220 0.87 24.08 -1.45
C PRO A 220 0.17 24.07 -0.07
N ASP A 221 -1.18 24.17 -0.05
CA ASP A 221 -1.96 24.24 1.19
C ASP A 221 -1.66 23.07 2.16
N GLY A 222 -1.49 21.87 1.62
CA GLY A 222 -1.16 20.69 2.43
C GLY A 222 0.25 20.70 3.03
N LEU A 223 1.16 21.55 2.53
CA LEU A 223 2.53 21.69 3.01
C LEU A 223 2.71 22.94 3.92
N ALA A 224 1.83 23.93 3.81
CA ALA A 224 1.93 25.18 4.56
C ALA A 224 2.06 24.98 6.07
N PRO A 225 1.28 24.09 6.73
CA PRO A 225 1.43 23.85 8.17
C PRO A 225 2.83 23.35 8.56
N LEU A 226 3.42 22.44 7.77
CA LEU A 226 4.77 21.94 8.02
C LEU A 226 5.83 23.00 7.79
N ALA A 227 5.68 23.80 6.73
CA ALA A 227 6.62 24.87 6.42
C ALA A 227 6.62 25.98 7.48
N GLU A 228 5.49 26.24 8.14
CA GLU A 228 5.37 27.21 9.24
C GLU A 228 5.91 26.65 10.55
N GLN A 229 5.47 25.45 10.95
CA GLN A 229 5.80 24.85 12.24
C GLN A 229 7.28 24.38 12.30
N GLY A 230 7.82 23.90 11.17
CA GLY A 230 9.16 23.33 11.14
C GLY A 230 9.26 21.96 11.82
N GLY A 231 10.39 21.67 12.41
CA GLY A 231 10.66 20.49 13.21
C GLY A 231 11.19 19.28 12.43
N LEU A 232 11.20 18.11 13.08
CA LEU A 232 11.84 16.91 12.57
C LEU A 232 11.23 16.40 11.24
N ALA A 233 9.91 16.55 11.06
CA ALA A 233 9.26 16.15 9.83
C ALA A 233 9.67 17.01 8.62
N LEU A 234 9.94 18.31 8.85
CA LEU A 234 10.49 19.19 7.80
C LEU A 234 11.90 18.78 7.40
N CYS A 235 12.76 18.41 8.35
CA CYS A 235 14.09 17.87 8.07
C CYS A 235 13.98 16.52 7.30
N ALA A 236 13.05 15.65 7.69
CA ALA A 236 12.80 14.39 6.99
C ALA A 236 12.38 14.62 5.52
N LEU A 237 11.51 15.62 5.29
CA LEU A 237 11.16 16.05 3.93
C LEU A 237 12.41 16.61 3.21
N GLY A 238 13.25 17.38 3.87
CA GLY A 238 14.49 17.91 3.29
C GLY A 238 15.43 16.81 2.78
N GLY A 239 15.64 15.75 3.58
CA GLY A 239 16.41 14.59 3.16
C GLY A 239 15.81 13.87 1.96
N LEU A 240 14.47 13.73 1.94
CA LEU A 240 13.76 13.14 0.80
C LEU A 240 13.89 14.01 -0.45
N LEU A 241 13.70 15.32 -0.35
CA LEU A 241 13.81 16.24 -1.50
C LEU A 241 15.23 16.26 -2.09
N TRP A 242 16.27 16.27 -1.25
CA TRP A 242 17.65 16.16 -1.72
C TRP A 242 17.88 14.83 -2.48
N TYR A 243 17.38 13.73 -1.94
CA TYR A 243 17.49 12.43 -2.58
C TYR A 243 16.79 12.39 -3.94
N LEU A 244 15.59 12.95 -4.03
CA LEU A 244 14.83 13.04 -5.30
C LEU A 244 15.55 13.94 -6.33
N GLU A 245 16.22 15.00 -5.89
CA GLU A 245 17.04 15.84 -6.77
C GLU A 245 18.20 15.05 -7.39
N GLN A 246 18.91 14.21 -6.59
CA GLN A 246 19.96 13.34 -7.12
C GLN A 246 19.45 12.32 -8.16
N LEU A 247 18.16 11.99 -8.08
CA LEU A 247 17.48 11.10 -9.03
C LEU A 247 16.86 11.85 -10.23
N ASN A 248 16.91 13.19 -10.26
CA ASN A 248 16.21 14.06 -11.22
C ASN A 248 14.67 13.82 -11.19
N LEU A 249 14.09 13.65 -10.02
CA LEU A 249 12.65 13.37 -9.82
C LEU A 249 11.93 14.41 -8.95
N ASP A 250 12.63 15.32 -8.30
CA ASP A 250 12.09 16.29 -7.36
C ASP A 250 11.04 17.22 -7.99
N THR A 251 11.35 17.84 -9.10
CA THR A 251 10.42 18.74 -9.82
C THR A 251 9.20 17.99 -10.35
N ASP A 252 9.39 16.79 -10.88
CA ASP A 252 8.31 15.96 -11.43
C ASP A 252 7.33 15.53 -10.36
N LEU A 253 7.82 15.05 -9.21
CA LEU A 253 6.99 14.55 -8.11
C LEU A 253 6.34 15.68 -7.29
N CYS A 254 7.04 16.79 -7.12
CA CYS A 254 6.48 17.96 -6.44
C CYS A 254 5.44 18.72 -7.29
N ALA A 255 5.40 18.51 -8.60
CA ALA A 255 4.49 19.22 -9.52
C ALA A 255 2.99 19.00 -9.21
N SER A 256 2.63 17.89 -8.56
CA SER A 256 1.25 17.61 -8.13
C SER A 256 0.80 18.42 -6.91
N GLY A 257 1.73 18.92 -6.09
CA GLY A 257 1.43 19.59 -4.81
C GLY A 257 0.69 18.73 -3.78
N ASN A 258 0.73 17.39 -3.93
CA ASN A 258 -0.05 16.46 -3.10
C ASN A 258 0.69 16.14 -1.80
N PHE A 259 0.63 17.08 -0.84
CA PHE A 259 1.19 16.93 0.51
C PHE A 259 0.06 16.77 1.52
N GLN A 260 0.20 15.83 2.46
CA GLN A 260 -0.81 15.52 3.45
C GLN A 260 -0.19 15.33 4.83
N VAL A 261 -0.83 15.91 5.85
CA VAL A 261 -0.53 15.58 7.24
C VAL A 261 -1.07 14.17 7.51
N GLN A 262 -0.25 13.32 8.08
CA GLN A 262 -0.68 12.03 8.59
C GLN A 262 -0.64 12.06 10.11
N THR A 263 -1.72 11.69 10.75
CA THR A 263 -1.78 11.52 12.21
C THR A 263 -0.96 10.28 12.59
N ALA A 264 -0.19 10.39 13.67
CA ALA A 264 0.54 9.25 14.22
C ALA A 264 -0.43 8.10 14.59
N PRO A 265 0.01 6.83 14.50
CA PRO A 265 -0.88 5.70 14.79
C PRO A 265 -1.57 5.75 16.16
N ALA A 266 -0.89 6.28 17.17
CA ALA A 266 -1.44 6.39 18.53
C ALA A 266 -2.42 7.57 18.70
N ASP A 267 -2.29 8.64 17.89
CA ASP A 267 -3.02 9.89 18.03
C ASP A 267 -4.21 10.00 17.08
N ALA A 268 -4.52 8.95 16.34
CA ALA A 268 -5.61 8.93 15.37
C ALA A 268 -6.98 9.02 16.07
N GLN A 269 -7.39 10.24 16.46
CA GLN A 269 -8.69 10.49 17.08
C GLN A 269 -9.83 10.02 16.19
N GLY A 270 -10.62 9.07 16.70
CA GLY A 270 -11.76 8.49 15.98
C GLY A 270 -11.44 7.27 15.12
N ALA A 271 -10.23 6.69 15.26
CA ALA A 271 -9.88 5.41 14.67
C ALA A 271 -9.54 4.36 15.74
N LEU A 272 -9.74 3.11 15.39
CA LEU A 272 -9.27 1.94 16.15
C LEU A 272 -7.78 1.78 15.93
N VAL A 273 -7.00 1.79 16.99
CA VAL A 273 -5.55 1.57 16.94
C VAL A 273 -5.26 0.07 16.83
N LEU A 274 -4.65 -0.34 15.72
CA LEU A 274 -4.11 -1.67 15.50
C LEU A 274 -2.58 -1.57 15.50
N ASP A 275 -1.92 -2.08 16.54
CA ASP A 275 -0.46 -2.08 16.58
C ASP A 275 0.15 -3.11 15.62
N ALA A 276 1.45 -3.04 15.42
CA ALA A 276 2.19 -3.93 14.52
C ALA A 276 1.93 -5.42 14.80
N LYS A 277 1.86 -5.78 16.07
CA LYS A 277 1.62 -7.15 16.51
C LYS A 277 0.19 -7.60 16.22
N SER A 278 -0.79 -6.74 16.48
CA SER A 278 -2.19 -7.03 16.19
C SER A 278 -2.44 -7.19 14.70
N LEU A 279 -1.85 -6.32 13.85
CA LEU A 279 -1.91 -6.47 12.39
C LEU A 279 -1.39 -7.84 11.93
N MET A 280 -0.30 -8.32 12.54
CA MET A 280 0.34 -9.61 12.22
C MET A 280 -0.45 -10.79 12.80
N HIS A 281 -0.72 -10.77 14.11
CA HIS A 281 -1.37 -11.90 14.80
C HIS A 281 -2.81 -12.15 14.34
N LEU A 282 -3.52 -11.11 13.89
CA LEU A 282 -4.88 -11.21 13.34
C LEU A 282 -4.90 -11.40 11.83
N HIS A 283 -3.75 -11.53 11.19
CA HIS A 283 -3.62 -11.66 9.74
C HIS A 283 -4.46 -10.61 8.98
N VAL A 284 -4.30 -9.33 9.39
CA VAL A 284 -5.10 -8.25 8.80
C VAL A 284 -4.66 -7.97 7.37
N LEU A 285 -3.34 -7.77 7.14
CA LEU A 285 -2.75 -7.42 5.84
C LEU A 285 -1.95 -8.56 5.22
N GLN A 286 -1.26 -9.35 6.04
CA GLN A 286 -0.37 -10.44 5.64
C GLN A 286 -0.52 -11.61 6.61
N ASN A 287 -0.36 -12.83 6.11
CA ASN A 287 -0.27 -14.04 6.92
C ASN A 287 1.18 -14.29 7.39
N ASP A 288 1.41 -15.39 8.11
CA ASP A 288 2.73 -15.76 8.65
C ASP A 288 3.78 -16.03 7.54
N GLU A 289 3.35 -16.33 6.32
CA GLU A 289 4.21 -16.54 5.14
C GLU A 289 4.51 -15.24 4.37
N GLY A 290 3.92 -14.10 4.80
CA GLY A 290 4.05 -12.81 4.14
C GLY A 290 3.16 -12.65 2.90
N SER A 291 2.25 -13.60 2.64
CA SER A 291 1.26 -13.51 1.56
C SER A 291 -0.05 -12.84 2.06
N ASP A 292 -0.94 -12.49 1.14
CA ASP A 292 -2.27 -11.96 1.48
C ASP A 292 -3.37 -13.05 1.57
N GLU A 293 -3.02 -14.32 1.34
CA GLU A 293 -3.97 -15.43 1.42
C GLU A 293 -4.49 -15.64 2.84
N GLY A 294 -5.81 -15.80 2.97
CA GLY A 294 -6.47 -15.99 4.27
C GLY A 294 -6.49 -14.73 5.16
N THR A 295 -6.13 -13.56 4.63
CA THR A 295 -6.14 -12.30 5.38
C THR A 295 -7.48 -11.57 5.28
N LEU A 296 -7.75 -10.68 6.25
CA LEU A 296 -8.91 -9.78 6.18
C LEU A 296 -8.84 -8.86 4.95
N HIS A 297 -7.66 -8.38 4.58
CA HIS A 297 -7.47 -7.56 3.39
C HIS A 297 -7.94 -8.30 2.11
N ARG A 298 -7.53 -9.54 1.92
CA ARG A 298 -7.92 -10.35 0.77
C ARG A 298 -9.42 -10.64 0.72
N LEU A 299 -10.03 -10.87 1.89
CA LEU A 299 -11.46 -11.13 2.02
C LEU A 299 -12.31 -9.90 1.67
N LEU A 300 -11.93 -8.74 2.21
CA LEU A 300 -12.76 -7.54 2.23
C LEU A 300 -12.48 -6.59 1.06
N ASN A 301 -11.25 -6.55 0.52
CA ASN A 301 -10.90 -5.64 -0.57
C ASN A 301 -11.40 -6.18 -1.91
N ARG A 302 -12.66 -5.90 -2.21
CA ARG A 302 -13.36 -6.23 -3.46
C ARG A 302 -13.53 -5.00 -4.34
N CYS A 303 -12.73 -3.96 -4.12
CA CYS A 303 -12.75 -2.75 -4.92
C CYS A 303 -12.44 -3.04 -6.40
N THR A 304 -13.15 -2.36 -7.26
CA THR A 304 -13.01 -2.46 -8.71
C THR A 304 -11.87 -1.60 -9.23
N THR A 305 -11.72 -0.38 -8.68
CA THR A 305 -10.72 0.58 -9.11
C THR A 305 -9.38 0.40 -8.38
N PRO A 306 -8.22 0.65 -9.03
CA PRO A 306 -6.90 0.61 -8.36
C PRO A 306 -6.78 1.58 -7.17
N PHE A 307 -7.28 2.80 -7.33
CA PHE A 307 -7.26 3.82 -6.27
C PHE A 307 -8.24 3.49 -5.14
N GLY A 308 -9.37 2.82 -5.41
CA GLY A 308 -10.25 2.25 -4.39
C GLY A 308 -9.56 1.17 -3.56
N ARG A 309 -8.78 0.27 -4.21
CA ARG A 309 -8.00 -0.77 -3.50
C ARG A 309 -6.96 -0.17 -2.56
N ARG A 310 -6.28 0.91 -2.97
CA ARG A 310 -5.33 1.64 -2.12
C ARG A 310 -6.01 2.28 -0.92
N LEU A 311 -7.12 2.98 -1.14
CA LEU A 311 -7.90 3.60 -0.07
C LEU A 311 -8.46 2.55 0.90
N PHE A 312 -8.96 1.42 0.40
CA PHE A 312 -9.50 0.35 1.24
C PHE A 312 -8.46 -0.23 2.19
N LYS A 313 -7.20 -0.39 1.72
CA LYS A 313 -6.10 -0.84 2.59
C LYS A 313 -5.87 0.14 3.73
N LEU A 314 -5.93 1.45 3.48
CA LEU A 314 -5.81 2.48 4.53
C LEU A 314 -6.97 2.38 5.53
N TRP A 315 -8.21 2.22 5.05
CA TRP A 315 -9.37 2.04 5.93
C TRP A 315 -9.23 0.81 6.83
N LEU A 316 -8.76 -0.30 6.29
CA LEU A 316 -8.56 -1.54 7.05
C LEU A 316 -7.42 -1.42 8.08
N SER A 317 -6.39 -0.63 7.78
CA SER A 317 -5.28 -0.38 8.72
C SER A 317 -5.68 0.55 9.88
N SER A 318 -6.77 1.31 9.73
CA SER A 318 -7.27 2.26 10.72
C SER A 318 -8.81 2.26 10.70
N PRO A 319 -9.47 1.20 11.23
CA PRO A 319 -10.92 1.13 11.32
C PRO A 319 -11.48 2.28 12.17
N LEU A 320 -12.77 2.56 12.06
CA LEU A 320 -13.40 3.64 12.78
C LEU A 320 -13.64 3.28 14.26
N SER A 321 -13.67 4.29 15.14
CA SER A 321 -14.04 4.13 16.55
C SER A 321 -15.25 5.01 16.98
N LYS A 322 -15.71 5.92 16.10
CA LYS A 322 -16.87 6.76 16.34
C LYS A 322 -18.13 6.07 15.84
N ILE A 323 -19.13 5.91 16.71
CA ILE A 323 -20.39 5.21 16.40
C ILE A 323 -21.07 5.82 15.18
N GLU A 324 -21.20 7.16 15.14
CA GLU A 324 -21.90 7.83 14.05
C GLU A 324 -21.26 7.57 12.69
N ALA A 325 -19.94 7.49 12.65
CA ALA A 325 -19.21 7.22 11.42
C ALA A 325 -19.30 5.74 10.98
N ILE A 326 -19.36 4.82 11.95
CA ILE A 326 -19.56 3.38 11.68
C ILE A 326 -20.99 3.14 11.21
N GLU A 327 -22.00 3.70 11.90
CA GLU A 327 -23.41 3.58 11.50
C GLU A 327 -23.64 4.15 10.10
N ALA A 328 -23.06 5.31 9.80
CA ALA A 328 -23.17 5.92 8.49
C ALA A 328 -22.60 5.01 7.35
N ARG A 329 -21.53 4.23 7.62
CA ARG A 329 -21.05 3.21 6.67
C ARG A 329 -21.97 2.00 6.60
N LEU A 330 -22.49 1.51 7.73
CA LEU A 330 -23.44 0.41 7.79
C LEU A 330 -24.72 0.75 7.05
N ASP A 331 -25.27 1.96 7.21
CA ASP A 331 -26.44 2.43 6.48
C ASP A 331 -26.19 2.43 4.97
N ALA A 332 -25.00 2.87 4.54
CA ALA A 332 -24.62 2.82 3.14
C ALA A 332 -24.51 1.37 2.62
N VAL A 333 -24.03 0.45 3.43
CA VAL A 333 -23.97 -0.98 3.09
C VAL A 333 -25.38 -1.56 2.95
N ASP A 334 -26.31 -1.22 3.86
CA ASP A 334 -27.71 -1.66 3.80
C ASP A 334 -28.41 -1.13 2.55
N ASP A 335 -28.22 0.14 2.20
CA ASP A 335 -28.75 0.75 0.99
C ASP A 335 -28.27 0.03 -0.26
N LEU A 336 -26.97 -0.33 -0.30
CA LEU A 336 -26.36 -1.06 -1.41
C LEU A 336 -26.87 -2.51 -1.50
N HIS A 337 -27.18 -3.14 -0.36
CA HIS A 337 -27.83 -4.45 -0.33
C HIS A 337 -29.28 -4.40 -0.81
N ALA A 338 -29.99 -3.34 -0.41
CA ALA A 338 -31.39 -3.14 -0.82
C ALA A 338 -31.50 -2.75 -2.30
N ASN A 339 -30.47 -2.17 -2.91
CA ASN A 339 -30.46 -1.71 -4.29
C ASN A 339 -29.26 -2.27 -5.09
N PRO A 340 -29.25 -3.55 -5.45
CA PRO A 340 -28.17 -4.17 -6.24
C PRO A 340 -27.93 -3.49 -7.59
N ALA A 341 -28.97 -2.94 -8.21
CA ALA A 341 -28.88 -2.24 -9.50
C ALA A 341 -27.96 -1.02 -9.42
N TRP A 342 -27.93 -0.33 -8.27
CA TRP A 342 -27.00 0.77 -8.03
C TRP A 342 -25.54 0.29 -7.99
N ALA A 343 -25.28 -0.78 -7.25
CA ALA A 343 -23.94 -1.37 -7.15
C ALA A 343 -23.45 -1.89 -8.52
N ASP A 344 -24.33 -2.51 -9.31
CA ASP A 344 -24.01 -2.97 -10.66
C ASP A 344 -23.72 -1.80 -11.62
N ALA A 345 -24.50 -0.72 -11.55
CA ALA A 345 -24.27 0.50 -12.33
C ALA A 345 -22.93 1.15 -11.98
N PHE A 346 -22.62 1.25 -10.68
CA PHE A 346 -21.31 1.74 -10.22
C PHE A 346 -20.18 0.84 -10.72
N ASP A 347 -20.28 -0.47 -10.59
CA ASP A 347 -19.27 -1.41 -11.08
C ASP A 347 -19.03 -1.30 -12.59
N ALA A 348 -20.08 -1.17 -13.37
CA ALA A 348 -19.97 -0.99 -14.82
C ALA A 348 -19.22 0.30 -15.17
N PHE A 349 -19.47 1.38 -14.45
CA PHE A 349 -18.71 2.62 -14.55
C PHE A 349 -17.27 2.43 -14.11
N ALA A 350 -17.03 1.89 -12.91
CA ALA A 350 -15.71 1.76 -12.27
C ALA A 350 -14.76 0.86 -13.08
N LYS A 351 -15.23 -0.25 -13.64
CA LYS A 351 -14.46 -1.17 -14.51
C LYS A 351 -13.86 -0.48 -15.74
N SER A 352 -14.46 0.59 -16.17
CA SER A 352 -14.00 1.34 -17.36
C SER A 352 -12.94 2.38 -17.06
N LEU A 353 -12.63 2.62 -15.77
CA LEU A 353 -11.70 3.64 -15.33
C LEU A 353 -10.26 3.10 -15.32
N PRO A 354 -9.31 3.84 -15.88
CA PRO A 354 -7.89 3.58 -15.69
C PRO A 354 -7.47 3.98 -14.28
N ASP A 355 -6.20 3.75 -13.93
CA ASP A 355 -5.64 4.26 -12.67
C ASP A 355 -5.45 5.79 -12.74
N LEU A 356 -6.53 6.50 -12.42
CA LEU A 356 -6.60 7.95 -12.54
C LEU A 356 -5.63 8.68 -11.61
N GLU A 357 -5.36 8.16 -10.40
CA GLU A 357 -4.39 8.78 -9.48
C GLU A 357 -2.97 8.77 -10.07
N ARG A 358 -2.51 7.61 -10.54
CA ARG A 358 -1.17 7.49 -11.15
C ARG A 358 -1.05 8.27 -12.45
N LEU A 359 -2.11 8.28 -13.27
CA LEU A 359 -2.11 9.05 -14.51
C LEU A 359 -2.15 10.57 -14.26
N GLN A 360 -2.93 11.02 -13.27
CA GLN A 360 -2.99 12.41 -12.86
C GLN A 360 -1.62 12.94 -12.43
N SER A 361 -0.89 12.18 -11.61
CA SER A 361 0.48 12.50 -11.20
C SER A 361 1.41 12.67 -12.40
N ARG A 362 1.34 11.76 -13.39
CA ARG A 362 2.14 11.84 -14.62
C ARG A 362 1.77 13.04 -15.51
N ILE A 363 0.50 13.41 -15.54
CA ILE A 363 0.05 14.63 -16.26
C ILE A 363 0.60 15.86 -15.54
N ALA A 364 0.52 15.91 -14.21
CA ALA A 364 1.05 17.00 -13.41
C ALA A 364 2.57 17.19 -13.63
N ALA A 365 3.32 16.11 -13.76
CA ALA A 365 4.75 16.12 -14.09
C ALA A 365 5.05 16.45 -15.58
N GLY A 366 4.04 16.55 -16.45
CA GLY A 366 4.23 16.75 -17.90
C GLY A 366 4.83 15.54 -18.63
N LYS A 367 4.77 14.34 -18.02
CA LYS A 367 5.39 13.09 -18.54
C LYS A 367 4.36 12.09 -19.06
N CYS A 368 3.08 12.46 -19.10
CA CYS A 368 2.01 11.60 -19.58
C CYS A 368 2.12 11.39 -21.10
N ARG A 369 1.88 10.15 -21.55
CA ARG A 369 1.78 9.85 -22.98
C ARG A 369 0.47 10.44 -23.53
N PRO A 370 0.44 11.02 -24.75
CA PRO A 370 -0.79 11.60 -25.31
C PRO A 370 -1.99 10.63 -25.30
N ARG A 371 -1.76 9.36 -25.58
CA ARG A 371 -2.79 8.32 -25.55
C ARG A 371 -3.39 8.14 -24.15
N ASP A 372 -2.54 8.13 -23.11
CA ASP A 372 -2.99 7.98 -21.73
C ASP A 372 -3.74 9.22 -21.25
N PHE A 373 -3.29 10.41 -21.69
CA PHE A 373 -4.01 11.65 -21.41
C PHE A 373 -5.41 11.67 -22.02
N LEU A 374 -5.56 11.25 -23.28
CA LEU A 374 -6.87 11.12 -23.92
C LEU A 374 -7.77 10.10 -23.20
N LEU A 375 -7.17 9.03 -22.66
CA LEU A 375 -7.89 8.04 -21.86
C LEU A 375 -8.43 8.66 -20.56
N VAL A 376 -7.62 9.48 -19.87
CA VAL A 376 -8.04 10.21 -18.66
C VAL A 376 -9.19 11.17 -18.95
N LEU A 377 -9.09 11.97 -20.02
CA LEU A 377 -10.17 12.89 -20.38
C LEU A 377 -11.46 12.19 -20.82
N ARG A 378 -11.36 11.02 -21.47
CA ARG A 378 -12.53 10.18 -21.76
C ARG A 378 -13.17 9.63 -20.49
N ALA A 379 -12.33 9.23 -19.51
CA ALA A 379 -12.81 8.77 -18.22
C ALA A 379 -13.58 9.87 -17.49
N PHE A 380 -12.99 11.07 -17.34
CA PHE A 380 -13.66 12.19 -16.68
C PHE A 380 -14.93 12.66 -17.42
N GLY A 381 -14.96 12.61 -18.74
CA GLY A 381 -16.17 12.92 -19.52
C GLY A 381 -17.38 12.01 -19.20
N ARG A 382 -17.15 10.84 -18.60
CA ARG A 382 -18.22 9.90 -18.17
C ARG A 382 -18.70 10.15 -16.74
N PHE A 383 -18.00 10.96 -15.95
CA PHE A 383 -18.31 11.18 -14.54
C PHE A 383 -19.70 11.84 -14.38
N GLY A 384 -20.04 12.82 -15.21
CA GLY A 384 -21.35 13.50 -15.15
C GLY A 384 -22.52 12.55 -15.36
N SER A 385 -22.50 11.76 -16.44
CA SER A 385 -23.55 10.79 -16.73
C SER A 385 -23.63 9.66 -15.68
N ALA A 386 -22.51 9.21 -15.15
CA ALA A 386 -22.47 8.24 -14.07
C ALA A 386 -23.10 8.79 -12.78
N LYS A 387 -22.75 10.02 -12.40
CA LYS A 387 -23.34 10.72 -11.25
C LYS A 387 -24.86 10.82 -11.38
N GLU A 388 -25.37 11.28 -12.52
CA GLU A 388 -26.81 11.41 -12.79
C GLU A 388 -27.53 10.05 -12.71
N GLN A 389 -26.96 9.02 -13.32
CA GLN A 389 -27.50 7.67 -13.25
C GLN A 389 -27.59 7.16 -11.82
N LEU A 390 -26.51 7.31 -11.03
CA LEU A 390 -26.48 6.86 -9.63
C LEU A 390 -27.45 7.65 -8.74
N LEU A 391 -27.60 8.96 -8.96
CA LEU A 391 -28.63 9.78 -8.27
C LEU A 391 -30.04 9.35 -8.63
N THR A 392 -30.32 9.06 -9.90
CA THR A 392 -31.64 8.60 -10.36
C THR A 392 -32.01 7.27 -9.71
N LEU A 393 -31.07 6.32 -9.62
CA LEU A 393 -31.28 5.02 -8.98
C LEU A 393 -31.52 5.14 -7.46
N LEU A 394 -30.94 6.15 -6.79
CA LEU A 394 -31.27 6.43 -5.38
C LEU A 394 -32.63 7.08 -5.19
N SER A 395 -33.10 7.84 -6.20
CA SER A 395 -34.34 8.62 -6.11
C SER A 395 -35.57 7.88 -6.67
N SER A 396 -35.37 6.74 -7.35
CA SER A 396 -36.45 6.00 -7.99
C SER A 396 -37.44 5.44 -6.95
N SER A 397 -38.74 5.59 -7.23
CA SER A 397 -39.82 5.12 -6.36
C SER A 397 -39.88 3.60 -6.20
N GLU A 398 -39.12 2.85 -7.01
CA GLU A 398 -38.95 1.41 -6.90
C GLU A 398 -37.88 0.99 -5.90
N SER A 399 -37.11 1.95 -5.37
CA SER A 399 -36.12 1.67 -4.33
C SER A 399 -36.82 1.35 -3.01
N PRO A 400 -36.53 0.20 -2.37
CA PRO A 400 -37.08 -0.15 -1.06
C PRO A 400 -36.56 0.77 0.05
N VAL A 401 -35.60 1.67 -0.27
CA VAL A 401 -34.99 2.59 0.67
C VAL A 401 -35.84 3.83 0.83
N SER A 402 -36.53 3.94 1.96
CA SER A 402 -37.37 5.09 2.27
C SER A 402 -36.58 6.39 2.46
N ARG A 403 -35.32 6.29 2.86
CA ARG A 403 -34.36 7.40 3.02
C ARG A 403 -32.94 6.87 2.79
N PRO A 404 -32.30 7.21 1.64
CA PRO A 404 -30.93 6.77 1.39
C PRO A 404 -29.96 7.35 2.41
N SER A 405 -28.90 6.61 2.71
CA SER A 405 -27.89 7.00 3.71
C SER A 405 -27.30 8.37 3.40
N SER A 406 -27.08 9.14 4.46
CA SER A 406 -26.50 10.48 4.34
C SER A 406 -25.13 10.47 3.66
N VAL A 407 -24.33 9.39 3.84
CA VAL A 407 -23.00 9.25 3.24
C VAL A 407 -23.05 9.11 1.73
N LEU A 408 -23.89 8.21 1.19
CA LEU A 408 -24.03 8.04 -0.27
C LEU A 408 -24.52 9.33 -0.92
N VAL A 409 -25.55 9.97 -0.33
CA VAL A 409 -26.09 11.23 -0.84
C VAL A 409 -25.04 12.35 -0.77
N THR A 410 -24.30 12.45 0.32
CA THR A 410 -23.27 13.49 0.49
C THR A 410 -22.14 13.30 -0.53
N LEU A 411 -21.61 12.08 -0.69
CA LEU A 411 -20.57 11.79 -1.66
C LEU A 411 -20.99 12.12 -3.09
N LEU A 412 -22.23 11.79 -3.46
CA LEU A 412 -22.73 12.11 -4.80
C LEU A 412 -22.98 13.61 -5.00
N ARG A 413 -23.41 14.35 -3.97
CA ARG A 413 -23.58 15.81 -4.05
C ARG A 413 -22.24 16.54 -4.11
N GLU A 414 -21.27 16.12 -3.30
CA GLU A 414 -19.93 16.71 -3.25
C GLU A 414 -19.04 16.30 -4.44
N TRP A 415 -19.50 15.37 -5.27
CA TRP A 415 -18.78 14.94 -6.45
C TRP A 415 -18.68 16.08 -7.46
N PRO A 416 -17.45 16.62 -7.74
CA PRO A 416 -17.25 17.76 -8.62
C PRO A 416 -17.65 17.46 -10.05
N ASP A 417 -18.10 18.47 -10.78
CA ASP A 417 -18.37 18.34 -12.21
C ASP A 417 -17.08 18.49 -13.03
N VAL A 418 -16.34 17.38 -13.12
CA VAL A 418 -15.11 17.31 -13.89
C VAL A 418 -15.35 17.00 -15.38
N ALA A 419 -16.59 16.67 -15.76
CA ALA A 419 -16.93 16.36 -17.14
C ALA A 419 -16.90 17.64 -18.00
N GLU A 420 -17.42 18.75 -17.48
CA GLU A 420 -17.34 20.06 -18.15
C GLU A 420 -15.90 20.52 -18.31
N LEU A 421 -15.07 20.41 -17.25
CA LEU A 421 -13.65 20.74 -17.30
C LEU A 421 -12.91 19.93 -18.37
N ALA A 422 -13.14 18.62 -18.41
CA ALA A 422 -12.55 17.74 -19.41
C ALA A 422 -13.03 18.07 -20.84
N GLN A 423 -14.29 18.47 -21.01
CA GLN A 423 -14.85 18.88 -22.30
C GLN A 423 -14.27 20.22 -22.75
N MET A 424 -14.17 21.19 -21.86
CA MET A 424 -13.54 22.49 -22.13
C MET A 424 -12.10 22.28 -22.64
N LEU A 425 -11.31 21.48 -21.91
CA LEU A 425 -9.94 21.19 -22.31
C LEU A 425 -9.86 20.48 -23.68
N ARG A 426 -10.79 19.57 -23.98
CA ARG A 426 -10.86 18.87 -25.28
C ARG A 426 -11.23 19.76 -26.44
N SER A 427 -11.82 20.94 -26.23
CA SER A 427 -12.17 21.87 -27.30
C SER A 427 -10.95 22.52 -27.99
N HIS A 428 -9.79 22.50 -27.31
CA HIS A 428 -8.55 23.09 -27.82
C HIS A 428 -7.76 22.20 -28.78
N PHE A 429 -8.12 20.90 -28.90
CA PHE A 429 -7.37 19.96 -29.74
C PHE A 429 -8.25 18.87 -30.37
N VAL A 430 -7.74 18.28 -31.44
CA VAL A 430 -8.35 17.17 -32.18
C VAL A 430 -7.59 15.87 -31.86
N SER A 431 -8.34 14.83 -31.50
CA SER A 431 -7.76 13.49 -31.26
C SER A 431 -7.57 12.76 -32.59
N ASN A 432 -6.39 12.19 -32.80
CA ASN A 432 -6.06 11.40 -33.98
C ASN A 432 -6.24 9.89 -33.73
N ASP A 433 -6.37 9.10 -34.81
CA ASP A 433 -6.55 7.65 -34.73
C ASP A 433 -5.34 6.90 -34.14
N ASP A 434 -4.15 7.48 -34.24
CA ASP A 434 -2.91 6.94 -33.67
C ASP A 434 -2.79 7.12 -32.15
N GLY A 435 -3.78 7.79 -31.54
CA GLY A 435 -3.79 8.12 -30.10
C GLY A 435 -2.98 9.36 -29.75
N SER A 436 -2.53 10.12 -30.75
CA SER A 436 -1.99 11.48 -30.55
C SER A 436 -3.11 12.53 -30.59
N PHE A 437 -2.77 13.76 -30.24
CA PHE A 437 -3.67 14.89 -30.44
C PHE A 437 -2.91 16.10 -30.98
N THR A 438 -3.60 16.90 -31.77
CA THR A 438 -3.05 18.10 -32.45
C THR A 438 -3.94 19.31 -32.15
N PRO A 439 -3.39 20.53 -32.06
CA PRO A 439 -4.21 21.73 -31.81
C PRO A 439 -5.29 21.90 -32.86
N VAL A 440 -6.44 22.44 -32.44
CA VAL A 440 -7.42 22.99 -33.39
C VAL A 440 -6.79 24.14 -34.16
N LYS A 441 -7.13 24.30 -35.43
CA LYS A 441 -6.58 25.36 -36.26
C LYS A 441 -6.87 26.75 -35.63
N GLY A 442 -5.85 27.53 -35.41
CA GLY A 442 -5.90 28.83 -34.73
C GLY A 442 -5.54 28.84 -33.26
N GLU A 443 -5.47 27.67 -32.62
CA GLU A 443 -5.08 27.57 -31.20
C GLU A 443 -3.56 27.67 -30.95
N CYS A 444 -2.75 27.31 -31.95
CA CYS A 444 -1.30 27.35 -31.83
C CYS A 444 -0.67 27.87 -33.15
N GLU A 445 -0.40 29.16 -33.22
CA GLU A 445 0.20 29.81 -34.41
C GLU A 445 1.51 29.15 -34.85
N ALA A 446 2.37 28.76 -33.89
CA ALA A 446 3.65 28.12 -34.19
C ALA A 446 3.47 26.75 -34.86
N TYR A 447 2.44 25.98 -34.47
CA TYR A 447 2.12 24.70 -35.06
C TYR A 447 1.52 24.90 -36.47
N ASP A 448 0.56 25.79 -36.61
CA ASP A 448 -0.08 26.09 -37.89
C ASP A 448 0.94 26.57 -38.93
N ALA A 449 1.83 27.51 -38.58
CA ALA A 449 2.93 27.98 -39.45
C ALA A 449 3.89 26.83 -39.83
N ALA A 450 4.17 25.89 -38.89
CA ALA A 450 5.00 24.73 -39.19
C ALA A 450 4.30 23.74 -40.13
N VAL A 451 2.99 23.54 -40.01
CA VAL A 451 2.18 22.73 -40.94
C VAL A 451 2.18 23.34 -42.32
N ASP A 452 1.97 24.67 -42.45
CA ASP A 452 2.00 25.36 -43.70
C ASP A 452 3.39 25.28 -44.36
N SER A 453 4.45 25.33 -43.57
CA SER A 453 5.83 25.16 -44.06
C SER A 453 6.09 23.76 -44.62
N VAL A 454 5.54 22.72 -43.99
CA VAL A 454 5.60 21.31 -44.47
C VAL A 454 4.86 21.21 -45.80
N HIS A 455 3.62 21.70 -45.87
CA HIS A 455 2.82 21.70 -47.14
C HIS A 455 3.51 22.45 -48.26
N ALA A 456 4.09 23.60 -47.97
CA ALA A 456 4.83 24.40 -48.97
C ALA A 456 6.09 23.65 -49.46
N ALA A 457 6.80 22.95 -48.60
CA ALA A 457 7.97 22.13 -48.99
C ALA A 457 7.55 20.90 -49.83
N GLU A 458 6.43 20.27 -49.49
CA GLU A 458 5.89 19.12 -50.25
C GLU A 458 5.39 19.60 -51.66
N ALA A 459 4.71 20.73 -51.73
CA ALA A 459 4.30 21.33 -53.00
C ALA A 459 5.49 21.68 -53.90
N ARG A 460 6.59 22.18 -53.33
CA ARG A 460 7.84 22.45 -54.07
C ARG A 460 8.50 21.16 -54.60
N LEU A 461 8.44 20.09 -53.86
CA LEU A 461 8.93 18.77 -54.29
C LEU A 461 8.09 18.24 -55.47
N GLU A 462 6.74 18.37 -55.46
CA GLU A 462 5.89 17.99 -56.58
C GLU A 462 6.16 18.84 -57.80
N ALA A 463 6.35 20.15 -57.67
CA ALA A 463 6.74 21.02 -58.74
C ALA A 463 8.10 20.63 -59.35
N GLU A 464 9.07 20.26 -58.53
CA GLU A 464 10.39 19.78 -58.98
C GLU A 464 10.26 18.45 -59.75
N LYS A 465 9.39 17.52 -59.29
CA LYS A 465 9.09 16.27 -60.02
C LYS A 465 8.56 16.62 -61.42
N ASP A 466 7.56 17.51 -61.53
CA ASP A 466 6.99 17.91 -62.78
C ASP A 466 8.05 18.57 -63.72
N ARG A 467 8.94 19.37 -63.17
CA ARG A 467 10.09 19.94 -63.89
C ARG A 467 11.02 18.84 -64.43
N CYS A 468 11.42 17.86 -63.58
CA CYS A 468 12.27 16.75 -63.97
C CYS A 468 11.62 15.86 -65.05
N VAL A 469 10.33 15.60 -64.96
CA VAL A 469 9.55 14.85 -65.96
C VAL A 469 9.55 15.57 -67.32
N ALA A 470 9.35 16.87 -67.30
CA ALA A 470 9.41 17.68 -68.52
C ALA A 470 10.83 17.70 -69.12
N GLU A 471 11.86 17.87 -68.30
CA GLU A 471 13.29 17.84 -68.74
C GLU A 471 13.69 16.51 -69.36
N LEU A 472 13.28 15.39 -68.77
CA LEU A 472 13.54 14.04 -69.26
C LEU A 472 12.65 13.62 -70.43
N ARG A 473 11.61 14.34 -70.75
CA ARG A 473 10.57 14.08 -71.80
C ARG A 473 9.91 12.70 -71.62
N ILE A 474 9.62 12.31 -70.36
CA ILE A 474 8.93 11.09 -69.99
C ILE A 474 7.48 11.39 -69.58
N SER A 475 6.64 10.36 -69.58
CA SER A 475 5.28 10.51 -69.08
C SER A 475 5.24 10.69 -67.57
N LYS A 476 4.31 11.52 -67.07
CA LYS A 476 4.06 11.67 -65.60
C LYS A 476 3.76 10.33 -64.92
N ARG A 477 3.24 9.33 -65.67
CA ARG A 477 2.96 7.99 -65.17
C ARG A 477 4.21 7.12 -65.03
N GLU A 478 5.29 7.46 -65.72
CA GLU A 478 6.56 6.73 -65.71
C GLU A 478 7.53 7.24 -64.62
N ALA A 479 7.21 8.39 -64.02
CA ALA A 479 8.01 8.97 -62.93
C ALA A 479 7.21 9.00 -61.63
N GLY A 480 7.81 8.57 -60.54
CA GLY A 480 7.19 8.54 -59.22
C GLY A 480 8.17 8.85 -58.12
N TRP A 481 7.64 9.28 -56.99
CA TRP A 481 8.40 9.32 -55.77
C TRP A 481 8.50 7.94 -55.12
N LYS A 482 9.71 7.54 -54.72
CA LYS A 482 9.94 6.31 -53.96
C LYS A 482 10.58 6.67 -52.61
N HIS A 483 10.04 6.09 -51.58
CA HIS A 483 10.61 6.19 -50.22
C HIS A 483 11.23 4.84 -49.86
N VAL A 484 12.49 4.84 -49.38
CA VAL A 484 13.20 3.65 -48.92
C VAL A 484 13.54 3.85 -47.43
N GLY A 485 12.73 3.22 -46.58
CA GLY A 485 12.81 3.49 -45.15
C GLY A 485 12.39 4.92 -44.78
N THR A 486 12.80 5.37 -43.61
CA THR A 486 12.49 6.72 -43.07
C THR A 486 13.48 7.79 -43.47
N ASN A 487 14.69 7.41 -43.85
CA ASN A 487 15.79 8.33 -44.13
C ASN A 487 15.93 8.71 -45.62
N GLU A 488 15.65 7.78 -46.51
CA GLU A 488 15.76 7.93 -47.95
C GLU A 488 14.40 8.17 -48.59
N ILE A 489 13.86 9.40 -48.39
CA ILE A 489 12.54 9.81 -48.87
C ILE A 489 12.67 10.56 -50.19
N TYR A 490 11.61 10.58 -51.00
CA TYR A 490 11.51 11.33 -52.24
C TYR A 490 12.65 11.04 -53.24
N GLN A 491 12.99 9.77 -53.46
CA GLN A 491 13.84 9.35 -54.57
C GLN A 491 13.01 9.39 -55.87
N LEU A 492 13.50 10.11 -56.87
CA LEU A 492 12.81 10.18 -58.15
C LEU A 492 13.07 8.85 -58.89
N GLU A 493 12.05 8.04 -59.07
CA GLU A 493 12.07 6.81 -59.82
C GLU A 493 11.76 7.10 -61.32
N VAL A 494 12.65 6.67 -62.21
CA VAL A 494 12.51 6.82 -63.66
C VAL A 494 12.84 5.49 -64.36
N PRO A 495 12.33 5.23 -65.57
CA PRO A 495 12.64 3.99 -66.32
C PRO A 495 14.15 3.81 -66.51
N ALA A 496 14.63 2.55 -66.42
CA ALA A 496 16.07 2.24 -66.51
C ALA A 496 16.72 2.71 -67.79
N ARG A 497 15.95 2.86 -68.91
CA ARG A 497 16.37 3.33 -70.24
C ARG A 497 16.56 4.82 -70.32
N THR A 498 16.08 5.63 -69.36
CA THR A 498 16.10 7.08 -69.40
C THR A 498 17.51 7.60 -69.15
N LYS A 499 18.02 8.48 -70.06
CA LYS A 499 19.28 9.19 -69.85
C LYS A 499 19.01 10.37 -68.93
N VAL A 500 19.75 10.51 -67.84
CA VAL A 500 19.65 11.56 -66.83
C VAL A 500 20.85 12.53 -66.93
N PRO A 501 20.73 13.78 -66.55
CA PRO A 501 21.80 14.76 -66.47
C PRO A 501 22.92 14.29 -65.49
N ALA A 502 24.18 14.67 -65.83
CA ALA A 502 25.36 14.26 -65.05
C ALA A 502 25.34 14.63 -63.54
N PRO A 503 24.73 15.77 -63.07
CA PRO A 503 24.66 16.13 -61.65
C PRO A 503 23.75 15.27 -60.81
N TRP A 504 22.95 14.34 -61.42
CA TRP A 504 22.00 13.52 -60.67
C TRP A 504 22.75 12.33 -59.98
N ILE A 505 22.44 12.10 -58.72
CA ILE A 505 23.06 11.04 -57.95
C ILE A 505 22.19 9.77 -57.96
N LEU A 506 22.75 8.69 -58.50
CA LEU A 506 22.07 7.38 -58.47
C LEU A 506 22.06 6.84 -57.01
N MET A 507 20.87 6.54 -56.51
CA MET A 507 20.67 5.97 -55.18
C MET A 507 20.52 4.45 -55.20
N SER A 508 19.68 3.95 -56.13
CA SER A 508 19.47 2.53 -56.33
C SER A 508 18.99 2.23 -57.75
N GLN A 509 19.15 1.01 -58.23
CA GLN A 509 18.66 0.57 -59.52
C GLN A 509 18.05 -0.83 -59.48
N THR A 510 17.06 -1.06 -60.31
CA THR A 510 16.45 -2.35 -60.62
C THR A 510 16.55 -2.59 -62.13
N LYS A 511 16.13 -3.75 -62.65
CA LYS A 511 16.07 -4.03 -64.09
C LYS A 511 15.09 -3.10 -64.82
N ALA A 512 14.03 -2.60 -64.14
CA ALA A 512 12.96 -1.82 -64.70
C ALA A 512 13.16 -0.33 -64.49
N CYS A 513 13.71 0.13 -63.38
CA CYS A 513 13.79 1.54 -62.99
C CYS A 513 15.10 1.89 -62.24
N LYS A 514 15.43 3.17 -62.27
CA LYS A 514 16.55 3.78 -61.54
C LYS A 514 16.03 4.89 -60.66
N ARG A 515 16.62 5.10 -59.51
CA ARG A 515 16.21 6.12 -58.54
C ARG A 515 17.32 7.10 -58.31
N TYR A 516 16.97 8.38 -58.36
CA TYR A 516 17.95 9.45 -58.32
C TYR A 516 17.54 10.53 -57.34
N TYR A 517 18.56 11.26 -56.84
CA TYR A 517 18.39 12.57 -56.28
C TYR A 517 18.98 13.64 -57.23
N THR A 518 18.19 14.66 -57.51
CA THR A 518 18.71 15.88 -58.13
C THR A 518 19.37 16.78 -57.07
N PRO A 519 20.30 17.69 -57.42
CA PRO A 519 20.80 18.67 -56.46
C PRO A 519 19.69 19.44 -55.77
N ARG A 520 18.68 19.87 -56.51
CA ARG A 520 17.53 20.62 -55.98
C ARG A 520 16.62 19.75 -55.10
N THR A 521 16.39 18.51 -55.47
CA THR A 521 15.61 17.56 -54.63
C THR A 521 16.28 17.39 -53.28
N ARG A 522 17.61 17.30 -53.19
CA ARG A 522 18.34 17.19 -51.92
C ARG A 522 18.13 18.40 -51.01
N GLU A 523 18.17 19.63 -51.59
CA GLU A 523 17.88 20.84 -50.83
C GLU A 523 16.44 20.84 -50.29
N LEU A 524 15.46 20.56 -51.18
CA LEU A 524 14.04 20.50 -50.79
C LEU A 524 13.75 19.42 -49.75
N ILE A 525 14.41 18.27 -49.84
CA ILE A 525 14.28 17.22 -48.81
C ILE A 525 14.84 17.70 -47.46
N ARG A 526 15.95 18.46 -47.47
CA ARG A 526 16.49 19.07 -46.27
C ARG A 526 15.49 20.07 -45.69
N GLU A 527 14.96 20.98 -46.48
CA GLU A 527 13.93 21.95 -46.06
C GLU A 527 12.68 21.24 -45.49
N LEU A 528 12.20 20.16 -46.14
CA LEU A 528 11.08 19.35 -45.65
C LEU A 528 11.37 18.69 -44.32
N LYS A 529 12.59 18.12 -44.14
CA LYS A 529 12.97 17.49 -42.86
C LYS A 529 13.05 18.54 -41.75
N GLU A 530 13.62 19.72 -42.02
CA GLU A 530 13.68 20.83 -41.08
C GLU A 530 12.25 21.31 -40.68
N ALA A 531 11.34 21.50 -41.67
CA ALA A 531 9.96 21.87 -41.43
C ALA A 531 9.20 20.80 -40.58
N ARG A 532 9.41 19.50 -40.85
CA ARG A 532 8.83 18.41 -40.07
C ARG A 532 9.34 18.38 -38.62
N GLU A 533 10.64 18.63 -38.38
CA GLU A 533 11.19 18.72 -37.02
C GLU A 533 10.60 19.93 -36.28
N THR A 534 10.47 21.11 -36.95
CA THR A 534 9.83 22.28 -36.36
C THR A 534 8.39 21.98 -35.95
N ARG A 535 7.62 21.28 -36.83
CA ARG A 535 6.27 20.84 -36.50
C ARG A 535 6.21 19.92 -35.30
N VAL A 536 7.13 18.96 -35.19
CA VAL A 536 7.20 18.03 -34.03
C VAL A 536 7.53 18.81 -32.75
N ALA A 537 8.47 19.74 -32.80
CA ALA A 537 8.83 20.59 -31.67
C ALA A 537 7.67 21.49 -31.21
N ALA A 538 6.96 22.13 -32.18
CA ALA A 538 5.77 22.94 -31.88
C ALA A 538 4.63 22.10 -31.26
N LEU A 539 4.40 20.87 -31.79
CA LEU A 539 3.40 19.96 -31.23
C LEU A 539 3.73 19.56 -29.81
N LYS A 540 5.00 19.22 -29.53
CA LYS A 540 5.43 18.84 -28.20
C LYS A 540 5.20 19.97 -27.19
N ARG A 541 5.55 21.20 -27.56
CA ARG A 541 5.31 22.37 -26.71
C ARG A 541 3.82 22.59 -26.45
N PHE A 542 2.97 22.48 -27.46
CA PHE A 542 1.53 22.59 -27.31
C PHE A 542 1.00 21.51 -26.33
N GLN A 543 1.49 20.27 -26.43
CA GLN A 543 1.11 19.21 -25.51
C GLN A 543 1.52 19.52 -24.06
N GLU A 544 2.70 20.12 -23.86
CA GLU A 544 3.15 20.58 -22.55
C GLU A 544 2.22 21.70 -22.00
N ASP A 545 1.80 22.65 -22.86
CA ASP A 545 0.85 23.71 -22.49
C ASP A 545 -0.52 23.13 -22.07
N VAL A 546 -1.02 22.14 -22.80
CA VAL A 546 -2.28 21.44 -22.44
C VAL A 546 -2.18 20.75 -21.08
N TYR A 547 -1.02 20.17 -20.72
CA TYR A 547 -0.83 19.60 -19.39
C TYR A 547 -0.77 20.67 -18.30
N VAL A 548 -0.23 21.84 -18.59
CA VAL A 548 -0.27 22.99 -17.67
C VAL A 548 -1.73 23.44 -17.45
N TRP A 549 -2.57 23.51 -18.49
CA TRP A 549 -4.00 23.84 -18.33
C TRP A 549 -4.73 22.80 -17.47
N PHE A 550 -4.50 21.51 -17.71
CA PHE A 550 -5.06 20.45 -16.86
C PHE A 550 -4.67 20.62 -15.38
N ARG A 551 -3.43 21.06 -15.13
CA ARG A 551 -2.90 21.25 -13.77
C ARG A 551 -3.64 22.31 -12.97
N GLN A 552 -4.24 23.32 -13.63
CA GLN A 552 -5.00 24.37 -12.95
C GLN A 552 -6.20 23.81 -12.18
N ASP A 553 -6.84 22.76 -12.69
CA ASP A 553 -8.01 22.14 -12.09
C ASP A 553 -7.69 20.84 -11.31
N LEU A 554 -6.40 20.59 -11.04
CA LEU A 554 -5.92 19.37 -10.37
C LEU A 554 -6.66 19.04 -9.06
N PRO A 555 -6.96 20.02 -8.16
CA PRO A 555 -7.72 19.75 -6.93
C PRO A 555 -9.13 19.21 -7.20
N SER A 556 -9.80 19.67 -8.24
CA SER A 556 -11.14 19.20 -8.62
C SER A 556 -11.10 17.76 -9.14
N TYR A 557 -10.13 17.42 -10.00
CA TYR A 557 -9.92 16.06 -10.47
C TYR A 557 -9.56 15.10 -9.32
N ALA A 558 -8.65 15.52 -8.42
CA ALA A 558 -8.26 14.73 -7.26
C ALA A 558 -9.44 14.46 -6.32
N ARG A 559 -10.30 15.46 -6.08
CA ARG A 559 -11.52 15.30 -5.28
C ARG A 559 -12.48 14.31 -5.93
N ALA A 560 -12.70 14.40 -7.24
CA ALA A 560 -13.57 13.48 -7.98
C ALA A 560 -13.05 12.03 -7.89
N ILE A 561 -11.75 11.81 -8.05
CA ILE A 561 -11.12 10.49 -7.91
C ILE A 561 -11.31 9.95 -6.48
N ARG A 562 -11.09 10.79 -5.46
CA ARG A 562 -11.28 10.42 -4.05
C ARG A 562 -12.72 10.04 -3.74
N THR A 563 -13.70 10.76 -4.29
CA THR A 563 -15.13 10.45 -4.14
C THR A 563 -15.44 9.06 -4.73
N VAL A 564 -14.95 8.78 -5.95
CA VAL A 564 -15.13 7.45 -6.58
C VAL A 564 -14.45 6.36 -5.77
N ALA A 565 -13.24 6.61 -5.23
CA ALA A 565 -12.54 5.67 -4.36
C ALA A 565 -13.36 5.33 -3.10
N GLN A 566 -13.99 6.34 -2.48
CA GLN A 566 -14.83 6.15 -1.29
C GLN A 566 -16.09 5.34 -1.62
N LEU A 567 -16.76 5.64 -2.74
CA LEU A 567 -17.91 4.86 -3.21
C LEU A 567 -17.51 3.40 -3.51
N ASP A 568 -16.35 3.18 -4.14
CA ASP A 568 -15.82 1.84 -4.41
C ASP A 568 -15.52 1.06 -3.11
N CYS A 569 -15.00 1.73 -2.08
CA CYS A 569 -14.82 1.14 -0.76
C CYS A 569 -16.15 0.73 -0.11
N LEU A 570 -17.20 1.55 -0.20
CA LEU A 570 -18.52 1.23 0.33
C LEU A 570 -19.14 0.04 -0.41
N VAL A 571 -19.06 0.02 -1.75
CA VAL A 571 -19.48 -1.11 -2.58
C VAL A 571 -18.70 -2.38 -2.22
N SER A 572 -17.39 -2.24 -1.96
CA SER A 572 -16.54 -3.35 -1.51
C SER A 572 -17.01 -3.91 -0.16
N LEU A 573 -17.34 -3.06 0.82
CA LEU A 573 -17.91 -3.49 2.11
C LEU A 573 -19.25 -4.21 1.94
N ALA A 574 -20.13 -3.69 1.09
CA ALA A 574 -21.41 -4.35 0.79
C ALA A 574 -21.20 -5.73 0.19
N LYS A 575 -20.40 -5.85 -0.87
CA LYS A 575 -20.06 -7.14 -1.49
C LYS A 575 -19.42 -8.13 -0.50
N SER A 576 -18.55 -7.62 0.36
CA SER A 576 -17.88 -8.45 1.36
C SER A 576 -18.84 -8.94 2.43
N SER A 577 -19.77 -8.08 2.89
CA SER A 577 -20.82 -8.44 3.84
C SER A 577 -21.69 -9.57 3.32
N MET A 578 -22.08 -9.53 2.03
CA MET A 578 -22.84 -10.62 1.38
C MET A 578 -22.02 -11.90 1.25
N ALA A 579 -20.72 -11.79 1.04
CA ALA A 579 -19.84 -12.94 0.82
C ALA A 579 -19.40 -13.64 2.11
N LEU A 580 -19.71 -13.10 3.29
CA LEU A 580 -19.44 -13.79 4.58
C LEU A 580 -20.22 -15.09 4.78
N GLY A 581 -21.24 -15.34 3.94
CA GLY A 581 -22.14 -16.49 4.07
C GLY A 581 -23.11 -16.34 5.23
N THR A 582 -23.99 -17.32 5.39
CA THR A 582 -25.01 -17.34 6.45
C THR A 582 -24.55 -18.16 7.64
N PRO A 583 -24.83 -17.72 8.89
CA PRO A 583 -25.41 -16.41 9.25
C PRO A 583 -24.40 -15.26 9.19
N ALA A 584 -24.89 -14.09 8.77
CA ALA A 584 -24.20 -12.83 8.91
C ALA A 584 -25.22 -11.75 9.25
N CYS A 585 -24.87 -10.83 10.15
CA CYS A 585 -25.79 -9.78 10.60
C CYS A 585 -25.12 -8.41 10.61
N ARG A 586 -25.95 -7.35 10.50
CA ARG A 586 -25.55 -5.99 10.82
C ARG A 586 -25.26 -5.89 12.32
N PRO A 587 -24.10 -5.40 12.76
CA PRO A 587 -23.83 -5.17 14.18
C PRO A 587 -24.70 -4.02 14.75
N GLU A 588 -25.26 -4.23 15.95
CA GLU A 588 -25.92 -3.18 16.75
C GLU A 588 -24.85 -2.39 17.50
N LEU A 589 -24.73 -1.11 17.27
CA LEU A 589 -23.78 -0.24 17.97
C LEU A 589 -24.42 0.37 19.21
N VAL A 590 -23.68 0.39 20.32
CA VAL A 590 -24.16 0.87 21.61
C VAL A 590 -23.24 1.93 22.15
N GLN A 591 -23.82 3.06 22.62
CA GLN A 591 -23.08 4.12 23.29
C GLN A 591 -22.85 3.75 24.75
N GLN A 592 -21.59 3.53 25.12
CA GLN A 592 -21.18 3.25 26.50
C GLN A 592 -19.79 3.84 26.79
N ASP A 593 -19.49 4.10 28.07
CA ASP A 593 -18.20 4.63 28.51
C ASP A 593 -17.08 3.56 28.40
N SER A 594 -17.41 2.30 28.61
CA SER A 594 -16.53 1.16 28.44
C SER A 594 -16.83 0.37 27.17
N ALA A 595 -15.84 -0.30 26.61
CA ALA A 595 -16.06 -1.21 25.50
C ALA A 595 -16.88 -2.45 25.91
N MET A 596 -17.62 -3.02 24.96
CA MET A 596 -18.28 -4.30 25.11
C MET A 596 -18.55 -4.92 23.76
N PHE A 597 -18.67 -6.24 23.73
CA PHE A 597 -19.25 -6.94 22.59
C PHE A 597 -19.97 -8.23 23.03
N ARG A 598 -20.99 -8.57 22.24
CA ARG A 598 -21.72 -9.85 22.35
C ARG A 598 -21.98 -10.38 20.95
N PHE A 599 -21.44 -11.55 20.66
CA PHE A 599 -21.62 -12.26 19.41
C PHE A 599 -22.28 -13.61 19.67
N THR A 600 -23.29 -13.95 18.89
CA THR A 600 -23.99 -15.24 18.96
C THR A 600 -23.69 -16.04 17.70
N GLN A 601 -23.26 -17.28 17.83
CA GLN A 601 -22.90 -18.18 16.74
C GLN A 601 -21.81 -17.55 15.83
N LEU A 602 -20.78 -16.98 16.43
CA LEU A 602 -19.70 -16.30 15.74
C LEU A 602 -18.80 -17.28 15.00
N ARG A 603 -18.51 -16.99 13.73
CA ARG A 603 -17.57 -17.74 12.88
C ARG A 603 -16.37 -16.87 12.50
N HIS A 604 -15.26 -17.52 12.16
CA HIS A 604 -14.10 -16.80 11.65
C HIS A 604 -14.33 -16.42 10.18
N PRO A 605 -14.20 -15.13 9.79
CA PRO A 605 -14.55 -14.68 8.44
C PRO A 605 -13.69 -15.31 7.34
N CYS A 606 -12.40 -15.58 7.62
CA CYS A 606 -11.46 -16.14 6.65
C CYS A 606 -11.40 -17.67 6.64
N MET A 607 -12.09 -18.36 7.55
CA MET A 607 -12.14 -19.82 7.66
C MET A 607 -13.49 -20.38 7.15
N ALA A 608 -13.99 -19.86 6.05
CA ALA A 608 -15.19 -20.40 5.40
C ALA A 608 -14.90 -21.79 4.80
N PRO A 609 -15.89 -22.73 4.77
CA PRO A 609 -15.70 -24.02 4.15
C PRO A 609 -15.34 -23.85 2.68
N SER A 610 -14.12 -24.22 2.31
CA SER A 610 -13.70 -24.32 0.92
C SER A 610 -14.10 -25.70 0.41
N SER A 611 -15.00 -25.74 -0.55
CA SER A 611 -15.39 -26.96 -1.27
C SER A 611 -14.22 -27.67 -1.97
N LEU A 612 -13.07 -26.98 -2.10
CA LEU A 612 -11.88 -27.48 -2.76
C LEU A 612 -10.86 -28.16 -1.80
N THR A 613 -10.89 -27.85 -0.50
CA THR A 613 -9.87 -28.33 0.44
C THR A 613 -10.35 -29.43 1.39
N GLY A 614 -11.63 -29.84 1.34
CA GLY A 614 -12.18 -30.82 2.28
C GLY A 614 -12.11 -30.38 3.75
N ALA A 615 -11.96 -29.09 4.01
CA ALA A 615 -11.85 -28.53 5.35
C ALA A 615 -13.15 -28.76 6.12
N THR A 616 -13.01 -29.20 7.37
CA THR A 616 -14.11 -29.38 8.33
C THR A 616 -14.83 -28.06 8.54
N GLU A 617 -16.16 -28.14 8.69
CA GLU A 617 -17.01 -26.98 8.97
C GLU A 617 -16.56 -26.27 10.24
N PHE A 618 -16.39 -24.92 10.21
CA PHE A 618 -16.03 -24.14 11.38
C PHE A 618 -17.15 -24.21 12.43
N ILE A 619 -16.82 -24.56 13.66
CA ILE A 619 -17.80 -24.64 14.77
C ILE A 619 -18.00 -23.24 15.35
N PRO A 620 -19.20 -22.66 15.22
CA PRO A 620 -19.48 -21.33 15.75
C PRO A 620 -19.61 -21.34 17.28
N ASN A 621 -19.23 -20.22 17.90
CA ASN A 621 -19.29 -20.05 19.34
C ASN A 621 -19.97 -18.74 19.75
N ASP A 622 -20.60 -18.73 20.91
CA ASP A 622 -21.12 -17.52 21.55
C ASP A 622 -20.01 -16.88 22.39
N VAL A 623 -19.74 -15.60 22.14
CA VAL A 623 -18.65 -14.88 22.80
C VAL A 623 -19.12 -13.52 23.26
N ALA A 624 -18.95 -13.20 24.53
CA ALA A 624 -19.34 -11.90 25.09
C ALA A 624 -18.29 -11.42 26.10
N LEU A 625 -17.99 -10.13 26.07
CA LEU A 625 -17.18 -9.41 27.06
C LEU A 625 -17.76 -8.01 27.30
N GLY A 626 -17.72 -7.55 28.56
CA GLY A 626 -18.17 -6.22 28.97
C GLY A 626 -19.67 -6.11 29.20
N ALA A 627 -20.14 -4.95 29.68
CA ALA A 627 -21.51 -4.67 30.11
C ALA A 627 -22.01 -5.65 31.17
N ASP A 628 -23.05 -6.45 30.85
CA ASP A 628 -23.62 -7.47 31.76
C ASP A 628 -22.79 -8.75 31.81
N ALA A 629 -21.83 -8.91 30.88
CA ALA A 629 -20.86 -10.01 30.89
C ALA A 629 -19.58 -9.60 31.64
N GLU A 630 -18.71 -10.55 31.85
CA GLU A 630 -17.40 -10.31 32.46
C GLU A 630 -16.49 -9.55 31.47
N ASP A 631 -15.56 -8.75 31.99
CA ASP A 631 -14.60 -8.03 31.12
C ASP A 631 -13.46 -8.93 30.68
N VAL A 632 -13.09 -9.89 31.49
CA VAL A 632 -11.95 -10.76 31.26
C VAL A 632 -12.40 -12.21 31.15
N MET A 633 -12.04 -12.86 30.06
CA MET A 633 -12.26 -14.29 29.82
C MET A 633 -10.93 -15.02 29.88
N VAL A 634 -10.78 -15.86 30.90
CA VAL A 634 -9.65 -16.80 31.01
C VAL A 634 -10.00 -18.05 30.23
N LEU A 635 -9.23 -18.33 29.17
CA LEU A 635 -9.40 -19.49 28.31
C LEU A 635 -8.39 -20.56 28.64
N THR A 636 -8.89 -21.72 29.10
CA THR A 636 -8.05 -22.89 29.36
C THR A 636 -8.33 -24.02 28.36
N GLY A 637 -7.49 -25.06 28.35
CA GLY A 637 -7.65 -26.21 27.45
C GLY A 637 -6.35 -26.61 26.75
N GLY A 638 -6.42 -27.73 26.06
CA GLY A 638 -5.29 -28.30 25.33
C GLY A 638 -4.77 -27.43 24.19
N ASN A 639 -3.55 -27.71 23.73
CA ASN A 639 -3.06 -27.19 22.45
C ASN A 639 -3.94 -27.75 21.33
N MET A 640 -4.13 -27.00 20.26
CA MET A 640 -5.01 -27.31 19.13
C MET A 640 -6.52 -27.32 19.43
N ALA A 641 -6.96 -27.07 20.68
CA ALA A 641 -8.38 -27.04 21.03
C ALA A 641 -9.14 -25.79 20.52
N GLY A 642 -8.43 -24.75 19.99
CA GLY A 642 -9.05 -23.56 19.39
C GLY A 642 -9.08 -22.32 20.29
N LYS A 643 -8.35 -22.25 21.40
CA LYS A 643 -8.27 -21.09 22.31
C LYS A 643 -7.91 -19.80 21.58
N SER A 644 -6.73 -19.80 20.95
CA SER A 644 -6.21 -18.62 20.22
C SER A 644 -7.07 -18.28 19.00
N THR A 645 -7.65 -19.30 18.35
CA THR A 645 -8.59 -19.10 17.22
C THR A 645 -9.85 -18.39 17.68
N THR A 646 -10.44 -18.75 18.83
CA THR A 646 -11.63 -18.08 19.38
C THR A 646 -11.35 -16.60 19.69
N ALA A 647 -10.23 -16.29 20.33
CA ALA A 647 -9.83 -14.91 20.62
C ALA A 647 -9.60 -14.09 19.32
N ARG A 648 -8.89 -14.67 18.35
CA ARG A 648 -8.70 -14.05 17.02
C ARG A 648 -10.02 -13.81 16.31
N THR A 649 -10.94 -14.78 16.37
CA THR A 649 -12.28 -14.65 15.75
C THR A 649 -13.05 -13.48 16.34
N ALA A 650 -13.05 -13.31 17.67
CA ALA A 650 -13.71 -12.18 18.31
C ALA A 650 -13.06 -10.83 17.93
N ALA A 651 -11.73 -10.76 17.94
CA ALA A 651 -11.03 -9.54 17.55
C ALA A 651 -11.25 -9.17 16.07
N THR A 652 -11.26 -10.16 15.17
CA THR A 652 -11.58 -9.90 13.74
C THR A 652 -13.02 -9.46 13.55
N ALA A 653 -13.97 -9.99 14.32
CA ALA A 653 -15.36 -9.54 14.31
C ALA A 653 -15.51 -8.08 14.75
N VAL A 654 -14.74 -7.65 15.74
CA VAL A 654 -14.65 -6.25 16.18
C VAL A 654 -14.13 -5.37 15.03
N ILE A 655 -13.06 -5.78 14.35
CA ILE A 655 -12.52 -5.05 13.20
C ILE A 655 -13.58 -4.93 12.10
N LEU A 656 -14.28 -6.02 11.75
CA LEU A 656 -15.34 -6.00 10.74
C LEU A 656 -16.45 -5.01 11.10
N ALA A 657 -16.94 -5.05 12.34
CA ALA A 657 -17.98 -4.14 12.81
C ALA A 657 -17.52 -2.67 12.72
N GLN A 658 -16.29 -2.36 13.17
CA GLN A 658 -15.73 -1.01 13.15
C GLN A 658 -15.28 -0.54 11.75
N MET A 659 -15.16 -1.45 10.79
CA MET A 659 -15.04 -1.10 9.37
C MET A 659 -16.37 -0.64 8.76
N GLY A 660 -17.50 -0.92 9.39
CA GLY A 660 -18.83 -0.75 8.83
C GLY A 660 -19.24 -1.92 7.92
N CYS A 661 -18.79 -3.14 8.26
CA CYS A 661 -19.12 -4.39 7.58
C CYS A 661 -20.04 -5.25 8.44
N TYR A 662 -20.79 -6.15 7.85
CA TYR A 662 -21.51 -7.18 8.59
C TYR A 662 -20.56 -8.12 9.31
N VAL A 663 -21.07 -8.79 10.34
CA VAL A 663 -20.31 -9.73 11.16
C VAL A 663 -20.84 -11.14 10.90
N PRO A 664 -19.97 -12.17 10.76
CA PRO A 664 -20.40 -13.55 10.51
C PRO A 664 -20.94 -14.22 11.79
N ALA A 665 -22.06 -13.71 12.29
CA ALA A 665 -22.77 -14.16 13.48
C ALA A 665 -24.28 -14.06 13.24
N THR A 666 -25.09 -14.75 14.08
CA THR A 666 -26.54 -14.59 14.04
C THR A 666 -26.97 -13.27 14.68
N HIS A 667 -26.24 -12.83 15.70
CA HIS A 667 -26.47 -11.55 16.38
C HIS A 667 -25.12 -10.96 16.84
N ALA A 668 -24.96 -9.65 16.66
CA ALA A 668 -23.75 -8.91 17.04
C ALA A 668 -24.16 -7.57 17.69
N ARG A 669 -23.66 -7.31 18.89
CA ARG A 669 -23.84 -6.06 19.63
C ARG A 669 -22.49 -5.59 20.13
N ILE A 670 -22.14 -4.32 19.90
CA ILE A 670 -20.81 -3.80 20.20
C ILE A 670 -20.84 -2.33 20.64
N ALA A 671 -20.11 -2.00 21.70
CA ALA A 671 -19.61 -0.66 21.96
C ALA A 671 -18.17 -0.58 21.45
N PRO A 672 -17.83 0.36 20.55
CA PRO A 672 -16.55 0.34 19.84
C PRO A 672 -15.35 0.38 20.77
N VAL A 673 -14.32 -0.40 20.44
CA VAL A 673 -13.02 -0.37 21.10
C VAL A 673 -12.11 0.70 20.48
N ASP A 674 -11.22 1.26 21.29
CA ASP A 674 -10.24 2.26 20.88
C ASP A 674 -8.94 1.62 20.38
N ARG A 675 -8.61 0.44 20.89
CA ARG A 675 -7.35 -0.27 20.57
C ARG A 675 -7.54 -1.78 20.66
N ILE A 676 -6.90 -2.51 19.77
CA ILE A 676 -6.66 -3.95 19.93
C ILE A 676 -5.18 -4.17 20.13
N ALA A 677 -4.79 -4.71 21.28
CA ALA A 677 -3.42 -5.06 21.61
C ALA A 677 -3.28 -6.56 21.76
N SER A 678 -2.31 -7.17 21.08
CA SER A 678 -2.16 -8.62 21.10
C SER A 678 -0.73 -9.04 21.43
N ARG A 679 -0.63 -10.01 22.35
CA ARG A 679 0.57 -10.78 22.61
C ARG A 679 0.23 -12.25 22.38
N MET A 680 0.63 -12.80 21.23
CA MET A 680 0.33 -14.17 20.83
C MET A 680 1.58 -14.83 20.24
N GLY A 681 1.83 -16.09 20.60
CA GLY A 681 2.95 -16.88 20.09
C GLY A 681 4.32 -16.50 20.69
N ALA A 682 5.29 -17.40 20.53
CA ALA A 682 6.69 -17.18 20.88
C ALA A 682 7.47 -17.11 19.56
N ASN A 683 7.70 -15.91 19.04
CA ASN A 683 8.62 -15.73 17.91
C ASN A 683 10.05 -15.60 18.46
N ASP A 684 10.87 -16.61 18.23
CA ASP A 684 12.30 -16.58 18.49
C ASP A 684 12.96 -15.55 17.55
N GLN A 685 13.18 -14.36 18.07
CA GLN A 685 13.93 -13.33 17.35
C GLN A 685 15.44 -13.45 17.68
N LEU A 686 16.07 -14.45 17.10
CA LEU A 686 17.51 -14.74 17.26
C LEU A 686 18.40 -13.51 17.04
N PHE A 687 17.96 -12.55 16.22
CA PHE A 687 18.72 -11.34 15.89
C PHE A 687 18.63 -10.20 16.94
N ARG A 688 17.67 -10.23 17.88
CA ARG A 688 17.53 -9.14 18.88
C ARG A 688 18.48 -9.23 20.06
N ARG A 689 19.25 -10.33 20.22
CA ARG A 689 20.09 -10.60 21.41
C ARG A 689 19.33 -10.48 22.76
N GLN A 690 18.01 -10.57 22.73
CA GLN A 690 17.13 -10.58 23.88
C GLN A 690 16.57 -11.99 24.03
N SER A 691 16.44 -12.48 25.27
CA SER A 691 15.75 -13.74 25.51
C SER A 691 14.27 -13.60 25.10
N THR A 692 13.66 -14.69 24.64
CA THR A 692 12.22 -14.75 24.34
C THR A 692 11.38 -14.22 25.49
N PHE A 693 11.78 -14.51 26.74
CA PHE A 693 11.14 -14.01 27.93
C PHE A 693 11.23 -12.47 28.07
N MET A 694 12.37 -11.84 27.75
CA MET A 694 12.51 -10.38 27.81
C MET A 694 11.60 -9.69 26.78
N VAL A 695 11.50 -10.23 25.57
CA VAL A 695 10.57 -9.71 24.53
C VAL A 695 9.13 -9.83 25.03
N GLU A 696 8.75 -10.98 25.59
CA GLU A 696 7.44 -11.23 26.16
C GLU A 696 7.09 -10.22 27.26
N MET A 697 8.01 -9.92 28.15
CA MET A 697 7.81 -8.96 29.25
C MET A 697 7.70 -7.51 28.73
N LEU A 698 8.45 -7.15 27.70
CA LEU A 698 8.34 -5.82 27.07
C LEU A 698 6.98 -5.62 26.39
N GLU A 699 6.49 -6.65 25.68
CA GLU A 699 5.16 -6.62 25.06
C GLU A 699 4.05 -6.51 26.12
N ALA A 700 4.12 -7.33 27.19
CA ALA A 700 3.18 -7.25 28.30
C ALA A 700 3.21 -5.90 29.01
N SER A 701 4.41 -5.36 29.29
CA SER A 701 4.60 -4.05 29.90
C SER A 701 3.98 -2.92 29.07
N LYS A 702 4.12 -2.96 27.74
CA LYS A 702 3.45 -2.03 26.82
C LYS A 702 1.93 -2.09 26.96
N ILE A 703 1.37 -3.29 26.84
CA ILE A 703 -0.08 -3.50 26.97
C ILE A 703 -0.61 -2.94 28.27
N LEU A 704 0.07 -3.22 29.39
CA LEU A 704 -0.36 -2.74 30.73
C LEU A 704 -0.34 -1.21 30.88
N ARG A 705 0.54 -0.51 30.13
CA ARG A 705 0.62 0.95 30.17
C ARG A 705 -0.40 1.62 29.27
N GLU A 706 -0.71 1.01 28.10
CA GLU A 706 -1.52 1.63 27.06
C GLU A 706 -2.99 1.20 27.09
N ALA A 707 -3.32 0.09 27.78
CA ALA A 707 -4.67 -0.43 27.85
C ALA A 707 -5.60 0.53 28.61
N THR A 708 -6.70 0.91 27.98
CA THR A 708 -7.79 1.71 28.53
C THR A 708 -9.02 0.84 28.81
N PRO A 709 -10.05 1.32 29.53
CA PRO A 709 -11.30 0.58 29.67
C PRO A 709 -12.06 0.31 28.35
N ARG A 710 -11.62 0.94 27.26
CA ARG A 710 -12.14 0.71 25.92
C ARG A 710 -11.26 -0.16 25.03
N SER A 711 -10.18 -0.70 25.57
CA SER A 711 -9.25 -1.54 24.81
C SER A 711 -9.64 -3.01 24.85
N LEU A 712 -9.34 -3.74 23.78
CA LEU A 712 -9.39 -5.21 23.69
C LEU A 712 -7.97 -5.77 23.73
N VAL A 713 -7.69 -6.60 24.73
CA VAL A 713 -6.38 -7.24 24.95
C VAL A 713 -6.47 -8.72 24.66
N LEU A 714 -5.54 -9.24 23.87
CA LEU A 714 -5.36 -10.66 23.57
C LEU A 714 -4.02 -11.10 24.17
N MET A 715 -4.05 -11.88 25.26
CA MET A 715 -2.87 -12.36 25.98
C MET A 715 -2.79 -13.88 25.87
N ASP A 716 -1.81 -14.39 25.13
CA ASP A 716 -1.68 -15.84 24.92
C ASP A 716 -0.40 -16.38 25.57
N GLU A 717 -0.59 -17.35 26.47
CA GLU A 717 0.47 -18.13 27.14
C GLU A 717 1.58 -17.28 27.80
N LEU A 718 1.21 -16.24 28.52
CA LEU A 718 2.17 -15.36 29.22
C LEU A 718 2.91 -16.14 30.32
N GLY A 719 4.23 -15.96 30.42
CA GLY A 719 5.11 -16.56 31.43
C GLY A 719 5.73 -17.89 31.01
N ARG A 720 5.63 -18.29 29.75
CA ARG A 720 6.15 -19.55 29.21
C ARG A 720 7.69 -19.58 29.10
N GLY A 721 8.31 -18.38 28.94
CA GLY A 721 9.75 -18.23 28.69
C GLY A 721 10.66 -18.32 29.92
N THR A 722 10.12 -18.61 31.12
CA THR A 722 10.85 -18.72 32.40
C THR A 722 10.47 -19.94 33.19
N SER A 723 10.91 -20.06 34.47
CA SER A 723 10.52 -21.15 35.36
C SER A 723 8.99 -21.18 35.55
N THR A 724 8.41 -22.37 35.71
CA THR A 724 6.96 -22.53 35.85
C THR A 724 6.37 -21.66 36.93
N PHE A 725 7.02 -21.58 38.10
CA PHE A 725 6.53 -20.81 39.25
C PHE A 725 6.60 -19.29 39.00
N ASP A 726 7.73 -18.79 38.52
CA ASP A 726 7.91 -17.36 38.20
C ASP A 726 6.95 -16.96 37.07
N GLY A 727 6.84 -17.80 36.04
CA GLY A 727 5.94 -17.57 34.92
C GLY A 727 4.47 -17.48 35.36
N GLN A 728 4.02 -18.39 36.21
CA GLN A 728 2.68 -18.39 36.79
C GLN A 728 2.43 -17.16 37.66
N ALA A 729 3.42 -16.78 38.51
CA ALA A 729 3.29 -15.61 39.37
C ALA A 729 3.18 -14.30 38.56
N ILE A 730 3.97 -14.17 37.52
CA ILE A 730 3.91 -13.01 36.60
C ILE A 730 2.59 -12.97 35.85
N ALA A 731 2.16 -14.12 35.31
CA ALA A 731 0.88 -14.24 34.61
C ALA A 731 -0.30 -13.84 35.51
N TYR A 732 -0.27 -14.33 36.78
CA TYR A 732 -1.26 -13.95 37.80
C TYR A 732 -1.28 -12.45 38.07
N ALA A 733 -0.12 -11.84 38.28
CA ALA A 733 0.00 -10.40 38.57
C ALA A 733 -0.47 -9.53 37.40
N VAL A 734 -0.14 -9.92 36.17
CA VAL A 734 -0.59 -9.26 34.96
C VAL A 734 -2.11 -9.37 34.80
N LEU A 735 -2.66 -10.57 34.95
CA LEU A 735 -4.09 -10.79 34.87
C LEU A 735 -4.84 -10.00 35.95
N TYR A 736 -4.35 -9.99 37.17
CA TYR A 736 -4.89 -9.18 38.27
C TYR A 736 -4.88 -7.70 37.95
N HIS A 737 -3.79 -7.18 37.35
CA HIS A 737 -3.70 -5.78 36.94
C HIS A 737 -4.74 -5.43 35.88
N LEU A 738 -4.90 -6.28 34.86
CA LEU A 738 -5.88 -6.06 33.79
C LEU A 738 -7.32 -6.01 34.32
N VAL A 739 -7.66 -6.93 35.24
CA VAL A 739 -8.99 -6.98 35.87
C VAL A 739 -9.22 -5.82 36.81
N ALA A 740 -8.26 -5.54 37.71
CA ALA A 740 -8.47 -4.64 38.84
C ALA A 740 -8.20 -3.15 38.50
N ARG A 741 -7.25 -2.88 37.58
CA ARG A 741 -6.80 -1.52 37.28
C ARG A 741 -7.14 -1.05 35.87
N SER A 742 -6.74 -1.82 34.84
CA SER A 742 -7.01 -1.43 33.46
C SER A 742 -8.50 -1.51 33.11
N GLN A 743 -9.20 -2.50 33.69
CA GLN A 743 -10.64 -2.75 33.46
C GLN A 743 -10.99 -2.83 31.97
N CYS A 744 -10.06 -3.35 31.16
CA CYS A 744 -10.20 -3.52 29.72
C CYS A 744 -10.82 -4.87 29.38
N LEU A 745 -11.34 -5.00 28.16
CA LEU A 745 -11.75 -6.32 27.65
C LEU A 745 -10.50 -7.17 27.42
N CYS A 746 -10.51 -8.42 27.91
CA CYS A 746 -9.34 -9.28 27.77
C CYS A 746 -9.71 -10.73 27.53
N PHE A 747 -9.07 -11.34 26.50
CA PHE A 747 -8.91 -12.78 26.39
C PHE A 747 -7.55 -13.18 26.96
N PHE A 748 -7.55 -13.94 28.05
CA PHE A 748 -6.33 -14.42 28.66
C PHE A 748 -6.25 -15.95 28.50
N MET A 749 -5.46 -16.38 27.53
CA MET A 749 -5.29 -17.80 27.22
C MET A 749 -4.11 -18.36 28.02
N THR A 750 -4.32 -19.47 28.76
CA THR A 750 -3.27 -20.02 29.61
C THR A 750 -3.40 -21.50 29.79
N HIS A 751 -2.26 -22.15 30.11
CA HIS A 751 -2.20 -23.52 30.60
C HIS A 751 -2.16 -23.62 32.14
N TYR A 752 -2.08 -22.48 32.85
CA TYR A 752 -2.04 -22.41 34.28
C TYR A 752 -3.43 -22.56 34.89
N THR A 753 -3.97 -23.80 34.95
CA THR A 753 -5.33 -24.09 35.43
C THR A 753 -5.52 -23.71 36.91
N THR A 754 -4.49 -23.87 37.75
CA THR A 754 -4.52 -23.48 39.17
C THR A 754 -4.68 -21.97 39.35
N MET A 755 -4.04 -21.17 38.49
CA MET A 755 -4.22 -19.72 38.47
C MET A 755 -5.66 -19.35 38.10
N ALA A 756 -6.22 -19.99 37.08
CA ALA A 756 -7.59 -19.74 36.62
C ALA A 756 -8.59 -20.06 37.78
N GLN A 757 -8.40 -21.17 38.48
CA GLN A 757 -9.23 -21.55 39.63
C GLN A 757 -9.13 -20.56 40.80
N SER A 758 -7.92 -20.05 41.10
CA SER A 758 -7.71 -19.09 42.19
C SER A 758 -8.40 -17.73 41.99
N LEU A 759 -8.74 -17.39 40.77
CA LEU A 759 -9.40 -16.12 40.38
C LEU A 759 -10.88 -16.31 40.06
N ASP A 760 -11.45 -17.50 40.22
CA ASP A 760 -12.84 -17.84 39.88
C ASP A 760 -13.87 -17.00 40.65
N THR A 761 -13.52 -16.55 41.86
CA THR A 761 -14.39 -15.69 42.66
C THR A 761 -14.29 -14.20 42.35
N TYR A 762 -13.41 -13.82 41.38
CA TYR A 762 -13.23 -12.40 41.08
C TYR A 762 -14.38 -11.86 40.21
N PRO A 763 -15.12 -10.85 40.68
CA PRO A 763 -16.19 -10.28 39.89
C PRO A 763 -15.62 -9.71 38.58
N ARG A 764 -16.27 -9.91 37.46
CA ARG A 764 -15.86 -9.48 36.09
C ARG A 764 -14.80 -10.39 35.43
N LEU A 765 -14.50 -11.58 35.98
CA LEU A 765 -13.68 -12.60 35.33
C LEU A 765 -14.49 -13.86 35.11
N ALA A 766 -14.51 -14.36 33.89
CA ALA A 766 -15.08 -15.63 33.52
C ALA A 766 -14.02 -16.67 33.18
N ASN A 767 -14.10 -17.83 33.82
CA ASN A 767 -13.37 -18.98 33.35
C ASN A 767 -14.17 -19.72 32.28
N ARG A 768 -13.52 -19.96 31.14
CA ARG A 768 -14.06 -20.74 30.02
C ARG A 768 -13.00 -21.73 29.54
N HIS A 769 -13.45 -22.82 28.93
CA HIS A 769 -12.53 -23.76 28.31
C HIS A 769 -13.07 -24.29 27.00
N MET A 770 -12.16 -24.82 26.19
CA MET A 770 -12.54 -25.51 24.96
C MET A 770 -12.89 -26.94 25.28
N GLU A 771 -14.14 -27.34 24.97
CA GLU A 771 -14.65 -28.69 25.25
C GLU A 771 -13.83 -29.74 24.49
N VAL A 772 -13.46 -30.79 25.21
CA VAL A 772 -12.75 -31.95 24.68
C VAL A 772 -13.52 -33.21 25.12
N ARG A 773 -13.77 -34.10 24.18
CA ARG A 773 -14.33 -35.42 24.48
C ARG A 773 -13.24 -36.46 24.34
N VAL A 774 -13.11 -37.28 25.38
CA VAL A 774 -12.19 -38.42 25.43
C VAL A 774 -13.00 -39.68 25.15
N ASP A 775 -12.59 -40.41 24.12
CA ASP A 775 -13.12 -41.77 23.89
C ASP A 775 -12.22 -42.74 24.67
N ASP A 776 -12.77 -43.23 25.79
CA ASP A 776 -12.01 -44.08 26.69
C ASP A 776 -11.69 -45.47 26.11
N GLU A 777 -12.51 -45.96 25.14
CA GLU A 777 -12.28 -47.25 24.48
C GLU A 777 -11.11 -47.21 23.49
N HIS A 778 -10.97 -46.10 22.75
CA HIS A 778 -9.97 -45.96 21.71
C HIS A 778 -8.82 -45.02 22.09
N ARG A 779 -8.82 -44.39 23.24
CA ARG A 779 -7.87 -43.34 23.70
C ARG A 779 -7.74 -42.18 22.70
N HIS A 780 -8.79 -41.92 21.92
CA HIS A 780 -8.84 -40.80 21.01
C HIS A 780 -9.43 -39.58 21.68
N VAL A 781 -8.77 -38.42 21.44
CA VAL A 781 -9.25 -37.12 21.90
C VAL A 781 -9.94 -36.43 20.71
N VAL A 782 -11.19 -36.07 20.89
CA VAL A 782 -11.98 -35.34 19.93
C VAL A 782 -12.14 -33.91 20.43
N PHE A 783 -11.55 -32.97 19.70
CA PHE A 783 -11.71 -31.54 19.95
C PHE A 783 -13.06 -31.11 19.36
N THR A 784 -13.99 -30.68 20.20
CA THR A 784 -15.32 -30.23 19.74
C THR A 784 -15.30 -28.77 19.25
N TYR A 785 -14.24 -28.03 19.59
CA TYR A 785 -14.08 -26.59 19.31
C TYR A 785 -15.20 -25.73 19.91
N ARG A 786 -15.92 -26.22 20.91
CA ARG A 786 -16.98 -25.48 21.62
C ARG A 786 -16.44 -24.82 22.87
N LEU A 787 -16.82 -23.54 23.04
CA LEU A 787 -16.51 -22.77 24.22
C LEU A 787 -17.55 -23.03 25.30
N VAL A 788 -17.11 -23.54 26.45
CA VAL A 788 -17.99 -23.89 27.57
C VAL A 788 -17.51 -23.26 28.88
N PRO A 789 -18.42 -23.04 29.87
CA PRO A 789 -18.04 -22.50 31.18
C PRO A 789 -17.12 -23.42 31.97
N GLY A 790 -16.25 -22.83 32.81
CA GLY A 790 -15.37 -23.53 33.73
C GLY A 790 -13.91 -23.60 33.26
N VAL A 791 -13.09 -24.33 34.01
CA VAL A 791 -11.66 -24.54 33.76
C VAL A 791 -11.44 -25.94 33.19
N ALA A 792 -10.56 -26.09 32.23
CA ALA A 792 -10.23 -27.39 31.65
C ALA A 792 -9.60 -28.34 32.72
N GLU A 793 -10.06 -29.56 32.75
CA GLU A 793 -9.55 -30.57 33.71
C GLU A 793 -8.09 -30.99 33.42
N SER A 794 -7.70 -30.95 32.13
CA SER A 794 -6.36 -31.35 31.69
C SER A 794 -5.93 -30.54 30.47
N SER A 795 -4.62 -30.47 30.23
CA SER A 795 -4.04 -29.92 28.98
C SER A 795 -4.03 -30.90 27.81
N TYR A 796 -4.38 -32.17 28.04
CA TYR A 796 -4.37 -33.27 27.07
C TYR A 796 -3.06 -33.43 26.28
N GLY A 797 -1.94 -32.98 26.86
CA GLY A 797 -0.64 -32.98 26.19
C GLY A 797 -0.13 -34.36 25.79
N THR A 798 -0.36 -35.36 26.64
CA THR A 798 0.03 -36.77 26.39
C THR A 798 -0.78 -37.40 25.24
N GLN A 799 -2.05 -37.05 25.11
CA GLN A 799 -2.91 -37.46 24.00
C GLN A 799 -2.53 -36.80 22.69
N VAL A 800 -2.23 -35.50 22.72
CA VAL A 800 -1.73 -34.77 21.57
C VAL A 800 -0.37 -35.32 21.10
N ALA A 801 0.51 -35.69 22.03
CA ALA A 801 1.77 -36.33 21.70
C ALA A 801 1.56 -37.69 20.99
N HIS A 802 0.56 -38.46 21.43
CA HIS A 802 0.19 -39.71 20.74
C HIS A 802 -0.33 -39.47 19.31
N ILE A 803 -1.20 -38.46 19.11
CA ILE A 803 -1.69 -38.04 17.79
C ILE A 803 -0.52 -37.60 16.89
N ALA A 804 0.49 -36.94 17.46
CA ALA A 804 1.69 -36.51 16.77
C ALA A 804 2.68 -37.65 16.41
N GLY A 805 2.37 -38.88 16.81
CA GLY A 805 3.17 -40.06 16.49
C GLY A 805 4.24 -40.43 17.52
N VAL A 806 4.22 -39.85 18.72
CA VAL A 806 5.10 -40.29 19.81
C VAL A 806 4.72 -41.72 20.22
N PRO A 807 5.68 -42.65 20.42
CA PRO A 807 5.40 -44.06 20.77
C PRO A 807 4.44 -44.21 21.96
N ALA A 808 3.51 -45.14 21.84
CA ALA A 808 2.40 -45.32 22.79
C ALA A 808 2.85 -45.66 24.23
N ASP A 809 3.96 -46.39 24.37
CA ASP A 809 4.57 -46.72 25.64
C ASP A 809 5.12 -45.52 26.39
N ILE A 810 5.74 -44.56 25.64
CA ILE A 810 6.23 -43.27 26.15
C ILE A 810 5.04 -42.43 26.61
N CYS A 811 4.00 -42.34 25.78
CA CYS A 811 2.79 -41.59 26.10
C CYS A 811 2.05 -42.15 27.33
N ALA A 812 1.99 -43.47 27.47
CA ALA A 812 1.39 -44.13 28.64
C ALA A 812 2.16 -43.80 29.93
N LYS A 813 3.50 -43.92 29.90
CA LYS A 813 4.35 -43.56 31.04
C LYS A 813 4.25 -42.09 31.41
N ALA A 814 4.24 -41.19 30.40
CA ALA A 814 4.05 -39.75 30.61
C ALA A 814 2.70 -39.44 31.27
N SER A 815 1.64 -40.18 30.90
CA SER A 815 0.30 -40.03 31.45
C SER A 815 0.24 -40.44 32.95
N ASP A 816 0.94 -41.51 33.31
CA ASP A 816 1.02 -41.94 34.69
C ASP A 816 1.77 -40.95 35.57
N VAL A 817 2.94 -40.49 35.15
CA VAL A 817 3.73 -39.47 35.84
C VAL A 817 2.97 -38.14 35.96
N SER A 818 2.26 -37.74 34.91
CA SER A 818 1.43 -36.54 34.94
C SER A 818 0.31 -36.62 35.98
N ARG A 819 -0.33 -37.79 36.12
CA ARG A 819 -1.36 -38.06 37.15
C ARG A 819 -0.79 -37.98 38.58
N GLU A 820 0.41 -38.53 38.81
CA GLU A 820 1.08 -38.45 40.11
C GLU A 820 1.37 -36.97 40.49
N PHE A 821 1.94 -36.18 39.58
CA PHE A 821 2.19 -34.76 39.82
C PHE A 821 0.92 -33.94 40.06
N TRP A 822 -0.15 -34.26 39.35
CA TRP A 822 -1.45 -33.62 39.56
C TRP A 822 -2.04 -33.92 40.93
N HIS A 823 -1.99 -35.19 41.39
CA HIS A 823 -2.44 -35.58 42.72
C HIS A 823 -1.61 -34.93 43.83
N GLU A 824 -0.33 -34.79 43.65
CA GLU A 824 0.56 -34.13 44.61
C GLU A 824 0.28 -32.63 44.69
N ALA A 825 0.09 -31.96 43.54
CA ALA A 825 -0.31 -30.55 43.48
C ALA A 825 -1.68 -30.31 44.13
N GLN A 826 -2.67 -31.18 43.94
CA GLN A 826 -3.98 -31.10 44.59
C GLN A 826 -3.89 -31.29 46.12
N ARG A 827 -3.05 -32.20 46.58
CA ARG A 827 -2.82 -32.39 48.03
C ARG A 827 -2.24 -31.13 48.69
N LEU A 828 -1.26 -30.49 48.03
CA LEU A 828 -0.65 -29.26 48.53
C LEU A 828 -1.66 -28.11 48.51
N HIS A 829 -2.50 -28.02 47.48
CA HIS A 829 -3.56 -26.99 47.35
C HIS A 829 -4.65 -27.20 48.44
N ALA A 830 -5.08 -28.45 48.68
CA ALA A 830 -6.05 -28.75 49.72
C ALA A 830 -5.51 -28.39 51.12
N GLN A 831 -4.22 -28.63 51.36
CA GLN A 831 -3.55 -28.25 52.61
C GLN A 831 -3.48 -26.72 52.78
N GLN A 832 -3.20 -25.97 51.68
CA GLN A 832 -3.18 -24.51 51.69
C GLN A 832 -4.59 -23.90 51.81
N ALA A 833 -5.61 -24.51 51.21
CA ALA A 833 -7.01 -24.08 51.34
C ALA A 833 -7.55 -24.21 52.78
N HIS A 834 -7.04 -25.18 53.55
CA HIS A 834 -7.36 -25.31 54.97
C HIS A 834 -6.67 -24.21 55.82
N CYS A 835 -5.62 -23.55 55.31
CA CYS A 835 -4.89 -22.49 56.00
C CYS A 835 -5.26 -21.09 55.55
N SER A 836 -6.03 -20.94 54.44
CA SER A 836 -6.45 -19.64 53.90
C SER A 836 -7.89 -19.32 54.28
N ILE A 837 -8.06 -18.27 55.07
CA ILE A 837 -9.37 -17.64 55.30
C ILE A 837 -9.60 -16.62 54.19
N PRO A 838 -10.64 -16.73 53.34
CA PRO A 838 -10.90 -15.73 52.33
C PRO A 838 -11.29 -14.40 52.99
N LEU A 839 -10.42 -13.43 52.93
CA LEU A 839 -10.66 -12.08 53.44
C LEU A 839 -11.36 -11.25 52.36
N ASN A 840 -12.69 -11.31 52.34
CA ASN A 840 -13.50 -10.61 51.34
C ASN A 840 -13.85 -9.16 51.72
N GLN A 841 -13.58 -8.74 53.00
CA GLN A 841 -13.91 -7.40 53.48
C GLN A 841 -12.85 -6.89 54.47
N LEU A 842 -12.72 -5.57 54.57
CA LEU A 842 -11.83 -4.87 55.52
C LEU A 842 -12.17 -5.24 57.00
N ALA A 843 -13.43 -5.60 57.26
CA ALA A 843 -13.92 -6.04 58.54
C ALA A 843 -13.34 -7.40 58.95
N ASP A 844 -13.10 -8.30 57.97
CA ASP A 844 -12.51 -9.63 58.24
C ASP A 844 -11.02 -9.52 58.53
N PHE A 845 -10.35 -8.54 57.89
CA PHE A 845 -8.95 -8.22 58.21
C PHE A 845 -8.81 -7.62 59.63
N ALA A 846 -9.72 -6.72 60.01
CA ALA A 846 -9.76 -6.14 61.34
C ALA A 846 -10.05 -7.22 62.43
N ARG A 847 -10.93 -8.19 62.14
CA ARG A 847 -11.19 -9.35 62.99
C ARG A 847 -9.97 -10.26 63.14
N LEU A 848 -9.29 -10.56 62.06
CA LEU A 848 -8.05 -11.38 62.07
C LEU A 848 -6.91 -10.71 62.86
N VAL A 849 -6.72 -9.40 62.68
CA VAL A 849 -5.72 -8.64 63.48
C VAL A 849 -6.06 -8.62 64.94
N THR A 850 -7.36 -8.49 65.31
CA THR A 850 -7.84 -8.59 66.69
C THR A 850 -7.69 -10.01 67.28
N MET A 851 -7.98 -11.06 66.52
CA MET A 851 -7.78 -12.47 66.93
C MET A 851 -6.30 -12.79 67.04
N GLY A 852 -5.44 -12.34 66.11
CA GLY A 852 -3.97 -12.52 66.24
C GLY A 852 -3.39 -11.81 67.45
N ARG A 853 -3.91 -10.65 67.85
CA ARG A 853 -3.52 -9.99 69.07
C ARG A 853 -4.05 -10.71 70.36
N ALA A 854 -5.23 -11.34 70.26
CA ALA A 854 -5.77 -12.14 71.34
C ALA A 854 -5.12 -13.50 71.41
N GLY A 855 -4.71 -14.14 70.30
CA GLY A 855 -4.02 -15.45 70.28
C GLY A 855 -2.59 -15.40 70.79
N ALA A 856 -1.94 -14.27 70.69
CA ALA A 856 -0.59 -14.07 71.25
C ALA A 856 -0.59 -14.03 72.80
N ILE A 857 -1.75 -14.01 73.41
CA ILE A 857 -1.91 -13.98 74.85
C ILE A 857 -2.15 -15.42 75.43
N ASN A 858 -2.48 -16.43 74.58
CA ASN A 858 -2.86 -17.75 75.01
C ASN A 858 -1.94 -18.89 74.43
N SER A 859 -0.72 -18.61 74.04
CA SER A 859 0.30 -19.61 73.78
C SER A 859 1.26 -19.66 74.99
N SER A 860 0.75 -20.14 76.10
CA SER A 860 1.53 -20.71 77.13
C SER A 860 1.10 -22.19 77.23
#